data_ddd32ab1ebc1e91b42cba8982d5b227b
#
_entry.id   ddd32ab1ebc1e91b42cba8982d5b227b
#
_cell.length_a   1.000
_cell.length_b   1.000
_cell.length_c   1.000
_cell.angle_alpha   90.00
_cell.angle_beta   90.00
_cell.angle_gamma   90.00
#
_symmetry.space_group_name_H-M   'P 1'
#
loop_
_entity.id
_entity.type
_entity.pdbx_description
1 polymer ?
#
loop_
_entity_poly.entity_id
_entity_poly.type
_entity_poly.pdbx_seq_one_letter_code
_entity_poly.pdbx_strand_id
1 'polypeptide(L)'
;MIPVSPGLRALAVSLAASAAAIPAPHALAQVGDFRVLPYQQQPALDGMLFTWFTTSDTPGSISITGPGLKSPRVIASEPVLVPTLDYQASAELSAGGAFPFATTAIFSSPGVPARNWRHRVPVTGLQPDTEYAFTVTQGASTHSNTFRTAPAPDTDRTLRFHVVSDSETLVLGRTRFREWSRTTPQTPGSTGRPTGTGRGRTTYFLTETVGYDENIAAMKSRDADLLIMPGDLIEGTANEQQRRWDEFWRHNAGEYDDLLSGRPIVAAIGNNCIYNGPSPDTNSMVKYARDQWSGYFDFPANDDPAAKDLYFRTDYGPVTVITLCSVGALPPNDNVAPPQGQDRNVNFPQNLDTNRAWLLNYPYGDLPDFNIGTAQWKWAVEQLAAARAEGRIIFVQWHHTPFSRGIHGSSVTSTQSGEAMRIYAPLLEQYRVAAVFCGHSEVAEQSWFDLDGDGYGVHLWDVGAAGDGLRGVEDAVGQESAAIVAWRTNPLNPLGAAWSPNPYSVWSADGSEPETWEGNRLLGGGKHYGFLEVDVASVGKGAFRVELQNWHVFPLNAGDADFTVTGYELRRYDNRVVLEGPADDLRPVDEGPTCMRIDLDQDGQVLGNDIAVLLASWGACPAGGCVLGDIDRDGDVDAADLTRLLAAFGSRCGD
;
A
#
# COMPACT_ATOMS: atom_id res chain seq x y z
N MET A 1 30.77 61.00 -33.78
CA MET A 1 29.33 60.64 -33.91
C MET A 1 29.26 59.28 -34.57
N ILE A 2 29.04 58.26 -33.79
CA ILE A 2 28.82 56.89 -34.25
C ILE A 2 27.46 56.51 -33.70
N PRO A 3 26.50 55.99 -34.49
CA PRO A 3 25.16 55.72 -34.04
C PRO A 3 25.11 54.40 -33.28
N VAL A 4 24.45 54.41 -32.14
CA VAL A 4 24.10 53.26 -31.33
C VAL A 4 22.87 52.57 -31.95
N SER A 5 22.99 51.29 -32.26
CA SER A 5 21.90 50.44 -32.71
C SER A 5 21.05 49.95 -31.51
N PRO A 6 19.73 49.96 -31.58
CA PRO A 6 18.85 49.39 -30.57
C PRO A 6 18.43 47.98 -30.99
N GLY A 7 18.37 47.08 -30.04
CA GLY A 7 17.56 45.89 -30.23
C GLY A 7 18.10 44.60 -29.64
N LEU A 8 18.06 44.44 -28.32
CA LEU A 8 17.88 43.13 -27.70
C LEU A 8 16.42 43.04 -27.19
N ARG A 9 15.58 42.39 -27.98
CA ARG A 9 14.29 41.90 -27.47
C ARG A 9 14.57 40.66 -26.64
N ALA A 10 14.32 40.76 -25.36
CA ALA A 10 14.20 39.59 -24.47
C ALA A 10 13.03 38.73 -24.95
N LEU A 11 13.32 37.57 -25.48
CA LEU A 11 12.34 36.51 -25.68
C LEU A 11 12.13 35.83 -24.32
N ALA A 12 11.06 36.20 -23.66
CA ALA A 12 10.57 35.43 -22.51
C ALA A 12 9.94 34.14 -23.08
N VAL A 13 10.67 33.07 -23.09
CA VAL A 13 10.12 31.73 -23.32
C VAL A 13 9.53 31.29 -21.97
N SER A 14 8.21 31.39 -21.84
CA SER A 14 7.49 30.72 -20.78
C SER A 14 7.52 29.22 -21.07
N LEU A 15 8.42 28.48 -20.42
CA LEU A 15 8.28 27.05 -20.29
C LEU A 15 7.10 26.80 -19.33
N ALA A 16 5.96 26.48 -19.89
CA ALA A 16 4.90 25.80 -19.16
C ALA A 16 5.38 24.36 -18.99
N ALA A 17 5.88 24.03 -17.80
CA ALA A 17 5.90 22.65 -17.37
C ALA A 17 4.46 22.16 -17.43
N SER A 18 4.17 21.20 -18.27
CA SER A 18 2.87 20.53 -18.31
C SER A 18 2.79 19.60 -17.09
N ALA A 19 2.49 20.18 -15.91
CA ALA A 19 1.94 19.41 -14.83
C ALA A 19 0.64 18.80 -15.36
N ALA A 20 0.59 17.49 -15.49
CA ALA A 20 -0.66 16.81 -15.77
C ALA A 20 -1.55 17.00 -14.54
N ALA A 21 -2.48 17.94 -14.60
CA ALA A 21 -3.47 18.09 -13.57
C ALA A 21 -4.27 16.78 -13.50
N ILE A 22 -4.29 16.15 -12.32
CA ILE A 22 -5.13 14.99 -12.08
C ILE A 22 -6.58 15.47 -12.25
N PRO A 23 -7.39 14.86 -13.12
CA PRO A 23 -8.77 15.27 -13.28
C PRO A 23 -9.51 15.06 -11.95
N ALA A 24 -10.40 15.98 -11.59
CA ALA A 24 -11.22 15.84 -10.41
C ALA A 24 -11.97 14.48 -10.46
N PRO A 25 -12.03 13.74 -9.35
CA PRO A 25 -12.69 12.45 -9.34
C PRO A 25 -14.13 12.60 -9.82
N HIS A 26 -14.46 11.86 -10.86
CA HIS A 26 -15.81 11.82 -11.39
C HIS A 26 -16.58 10.78 -10.60
N ALA A 27 -17.60 11.22 -9.85
CA ALA A 27 -18.56 10.28 -9.31
C ALA A 27 -19.17 9.49 -10.48
N LEU A 28 -19.05 8.16 -10.46
CA LEU A 28 -19.72 7.31 -11.44
C LEU A 28 -21.22 7.51 -11.27
N ALA A 29 -21.91 7.84 -12.35
CA ALA A 29 -23.35 8.03 -12.30
C ALA A 29 -24.00 6.68 -11.97
N GLN A 30 -24.80 6.68 -10.91
CA GLN A 30 -25.65 5.57 -10.43
C GLN A 30 -25.16 4.15 -10.79
N VAL A 31 -24.67 3.41 -9.82
CA VAL A 31 -24.29 1.98 -10.00
C VAL A 31 -25.49 1.08 -10.36
N GLY A 32 -26.69 1.63 -10.42
CA GLY A 32 -27.91 0.94 -10.89
C GLY A 32 -28.26 -0.27 -10.04
N ASP A 33 -28.34 -1.45 -10.66
CA ASP A 33 -28.63 -2.72 -9.98
C ASP A 33 -27.41 -3.31 -9.25
N PHE A 34 -26.22 -2.71 -9.42
CA PHE A 34 -25.01 -3.15 -8.74
C PHE A 34 -24.92 -2.56 -7.33
N ARG A 35 -24.60 -3.39 -6.35
CA ARG A 35 -24.14 -2.96 -5.04
C ARG A 35 -22.63 -2.73 -5.03
N VAL A 36 -21.88 -3.66 -5.65
CA VAL A 36 -20.46 -3.56 -5.95
C VAL A 36 -20.30 -3.83 -7.44
N LEU A 37 -19.61 -2.95 -8.16
CA LEU A 37 -19.32 -3.12 -9.56
C LEU A 37 -18.46 -4.37 -9.79
N PRO A 38 -18.47 -4.95 -11.00
CA PRO A 38 -17.60 -6.06 -11.33
C PRO A 38 -16.13 -5.74 -11.06
N TYR A 39 -15.47 -6.59 -10.28
CA TYR A 39 -14.04 -6.50 -9.97
C TYR A 39 -13.33 -7.80 -10.28
N GLN A 40 -12.02 -7.71 -10.43
CA GLN A 40 -11.15 -8.76 -10.95
C GLN A 40 -10.32 -9.40 -9.85
N GLN A 41 -10.21 -10.72 -9.88
CA GLN A 41 -9.40 -11.53 -8.97
C GLN A 41 -8.78 -12.71 -9.72
N GLN A 42 -7.80 -13.38 -9.13
CA GLN A 42 -7.17 -14.59 -9.65
C GLN A 42 -6.77 -14.45 -11.14
N PRO A 43 -5.89 -13.50 -11.49
CA PRO A 43 -5.38 -13.43 -12.84
C PRO A 43 -4.66 -14.73 -13.20
N ALA A 44 -4.98 -15.28 -14.37
CA ALA A 44 -4.40 -16.51 -14.88
C ALA A 44 -3.94 -16.33 -16.33
N LEU A 45 -3.08 -17.24 -16.80
CA LEU A 45 -2.60 -17.22 -18.20
C LEU A 45 -3.75 -17.27 -19.21
N ASP A 46 -4.81 -17.94 -18.87
CA ASP A 46 -5.94 -18.15 -19.78
C ASP A 46 -7.25 -17.57 -19.26
N GLY A 47 -7.23 -16.71 -18.21
CA GLY A 47 -8.47 -16.24 -17.65
C GLY A 47 -8.36 -15.23 -16.51
N MET A 48 -9.55 -14.98 -15.94
CA MET A 48 -9.78 -14.04 -14.83
C MET A 48 -11.04 -14.45 -14.07
N LEU A 49 -11.05 -14.26 -12.75
CA LEU A 49 -12.26 -14.39 -11.96
C LEU A 49 -12.93 -13.01 -11.82
N PHE A 50 -14.19 -12.92 -12.22
CA PHE A 50 -15.02 -11.73 -12.01
C PHE A 50 -16.00 -11.97 -10.88
N THR A 51 -16.10 -10.99 -10.00
CA THR A 51 -17.09 -10.97 -8.91
C THR A 51 -17.79 -9.62 -8.89
N TRP A 52 -19.10 -9.63 -8.62
CA TRP A 52 -19.88 -8.41 -8.35
C TRP A 52 -21.00 -8.73 -7.37
N PHE A 53 -21.60 -7.68 -6.81
CA PHE A 53 -22.70 -7.84 -5.86
C PHE A 53 -23.92 -7.04 -6.29
N THR A 54 -25.08 -7.60 -5.93
CA THR A 54 -26.39 -6.99 -6.16
C THR A 54 -27.24 -7.03 -4.90
N THR A 55 -28.30 -6.24 -4.87
CA THR A 55 -29.27 -6.24 -3.76
C THR A 55 -30.43 -7.18 -3.99
N SER A 56 -30.53 -7.81 -5.16
CA SER A 56 -31.58 -8.75 -5.56
C SER A 56 -30.99 -10.06 -6.09
N ASP A 57 -31.78 -11.11 -6.10
CA ASP A 57 -31.46 -12.44 -6.63
C ASP A 57 -31.63 -12.55 -8.16
N THR A 58 -31.61 -11.43 -8.85
CA THR A 58 -31.76 -11.41 -10.31
C THR A 58 -30.49 -11.97 -10.96
N PRO A 59 -30.59 -13.00 -11.83
CA PRO A 59 -29.45 -13.49 -12.59
C PRO A 59 -28.79 -12.40 -13.43
N GLY A 60 -27.47 -12.50 -13.59
CA GLY A 60 -26.68 -11.62 -14.41
C GLY A 60 -25.91 -12.34 -15.51
N SER A 61 -25.16 -11.62 -16.29
CA SER A 61 -24.25 -12.21 -17.28
C SER A 61 -23.05 -11.33 -17.54
N ILE A 62 -21.94 -11.95 -17.95
CA ILE A 62 -20.75 -11.27 -18.46
C ILE A 62 -20.55 -11.64 -19.93
N SER A 63 -20.32 -10.65 -20.76
CA SER A 63 -19.96 -10.79 -22.18
C SER A 63 -18.51 -10.39 -22.39
N ILE A 64 -17.70 -11.27 -22.96
CA ILE A 64 -16.28 -11.07 -23.24
C ILE A 64 -16.09 -10.93 -24.75
N THR A 65 -15.29 -9.93 -25.16
CA THR A 65 -14.88 -9.72 -26.55
C THR A 65 -13.38 -9.46 -26.63
N GLY A 66 -12.74 -9.89 -27.72
CA GLY A 66 -11.31 -9.65 -27.92
C GLY A 66 -10.65 -10.70 -28.82
N PRO A 67 -9.33 -10.68 -28.88
CA PRO A 67 -8.57 -11.58 -29.75
C PRO A 67 -8.88 -13.06 -29.54
N GLY A 68 -8.91 -13.82 -30.61
CA GLY A 68 -9.20 -15.26 -30.57
C GLY A 68 -10.69 -15.63 -30.44
N LEU A 69 -11.56 -14.69 -30.09
CA LEU A 69 -13.00 -14.92 -29.98
C LEU A 69 -13.70 -14.53 -31.30
N LYS A 70 -14.39 -15.50 -31.92
CA LYS A 70 -15.14 -15.26 -33.19
C LYS A 70 -16.42 -14.44 -32.99
N SER A 71 -16.96 -14.43 -31.78
CA SER A 71 -18.14 -13.69 -31.36
C SER A 71 -18.05 -13.40 -29.86
N PRO A 72 -18.85 -12.46 -29.34
CA PRO A 72 -18.93 -12.26 -27.89
C PRO A 72 -19.21 -13.58 -27.17
N ARG A 73 -18.41 -13.87 -26.15
CA ARG A 73 -18.61 -15.03 -25.27
C ARG A 73 -19.42 -14.59 -24.07
N VAL A 74 -20.68 -15.04 -24.01
CA VAL A 74 -21.60 -14.70 -22.91
C VAL A 74 -21.63 -15.84 -21.90
N ILE A 75 -21.44 -15.51 -20.62
CA ILE A 75 -21.48 -16.45 -19.50
C ILE A 75 -22.52 -15.92 -18.51
N ALA A 76 -23.52 -16.75 -18.22
CA ALA A 76 -24.55 -16.44 -17.23
C ALA A 76 -23.97 -16.56 -15.80
N SER A 77 -24.52 -15.79 -14.87
CA SER A 77 -24.21 -15.87 -13.46
C SER A 77 -25.48 -15.96 -12.62
N GLU A 78 -25.55 -17.00 -11.80
CA GLU A 78 -26.58 -17.16 -10.80
C GLU A 78 -26.11 -16.54 -9.47
N PRO A 79 -26.90 -15.67 -8.84
CA PRO A 79 -26.55 -15.02 -7.60
C PRO A 79 -26.61 -15.99 -6.41
N VAL A 80 -25.65 -15.83 -5.49
CA VAL A 80 -25.60 -16.57 -4.24
C VAL A 80 -25.70 -15.57 -3.08
N LEU A 81 -26.68 -15.79 -2.20
CA LEU A 81 -26.82 -14.94 -1.00
C LEU A 81 -25.62 -15.13 -0.06
N VAL A 82 -25.04 -14.04 0.38
CA VAL A 82 -23.93 -14.01 1.36
C VAL A 82 -24.41 -13.27 2.63
N PRO A 83 -25.06 -13.96 3.57
CA PRO A 83 -25.69 -13.32 4.73
C PRO A 83 -24.71 -12.63 5.68
N THR A 84 -23.43 -13.03 5.69
CA THR A 84 -22.38 -12.41 6.49
C THR A 84 -22.06 -10.98 6.06
N LEU A 85 -22.48 -10.59 4.85
CA LEU A 85 -22.35 -9.23 4.33
C LEU A 85 -23.61 -8.38 4.52
N ASP A 86 -24.67 -8.93 5.15
CA ASP A 86 -25.84 -8.16 5.53
C ASP A 86 -25.54 -7.33 6.79
N TYR A 87 -26.19 -6.18 6.92
CA TYR A 87 -26.06 -5.37 8.15
C TYR A 87 -26.63 -6.12 9.36
N GLN A 88 -25.82 -6.33 10.37
CA GLN A 88 -26.15 -7.15 11.54
C GLN A 88 -26.43 -6.33 12.79
N ALA A 89 -25.70 -5.23 12.98
CA ALA A 89 -25.82 -4.44 14.19
C ALA A 89 -26.96 -3.42 14.13
N SER A 90 -27.58 -3.16 15.30
CA SER A 90 -28.59 -2.11 15.41
C SER A 90 -28.05 -0.73 15.01
N ALA A 91 -26.77 -0.46 15.23
CA ALA A 91 -26.13 0.78 14.79
C ALA A 91 -26.02 0.87 13.26
N GLU A 92 -25.71 -0.25 12.58
CA GLU A 92 -25.70 -0.31 11.11
C GLU A 92 -27.12 -0.14 10.55
N LEU A 93 -28.12 -0.71 11.21
CA LEU A 93 -29.53 -0.67 10.78
C LEU A 93 -30.20 0.67 11.11
N SER A 94 -29.83 1.31 12.21
CA SER A 94 -30.47 2.54 12.70
C SER A 94 -29.88 3.82 12.11
N ALA A 95 -28.92 3.73 11.25
CA ALA A 95 -28.11 4.82 10.77
C ALA A 95 -28.80 5.81 9.84
N GLY A 96 -30.08 5.73 9.67
CA GLY A 96 -30.86 6.64 8.83
C GLY A 96 -30.71 8.13 9.12
N GLY A 97 -30.05 8.53 10.20
CA GLY A 97 -29.86 9.93 10.56
C GLY A 97 -28.41 10.39 10.73
N ALA A 98 -27.46 9.48 10.90
CA ALA A 98 -26.09 9.84 11.28
C ALA A 98 -25.06 9.62 10.13
N PHE A 99 -25.44 8.86 9.10
CA PHE A 99 -24.53 8.51 8.02
C PHE A 99 -25.05 9.01 6.68
N PRO A 100 -24.23 9.65 5.84
CA PRO A 100 -24.62 10.17 4.53
C PRO A 100 -25.13 9.09 3.57
N PHE A 101 -24.87 7.82 3.83
CA PHE A 101 -25.32 6.68 3.02
C PHE A 101 -26.83 6.40 3.05
N ALA A 102 -27.56 6.97 3.98
CA ALA A 102 -29.02 6.79 4.04
C ALA A 102 -29.74 7.22 2.75
N THR A 103 -29.05 7.93 1.88
CA THR A 103 -29.56 8.44 0.61
C THR A 103 -28.94 7.76 -0.62
N THR A 104 -28.01 6.83 -0.45
CA THR A 104 -27.34 6.19 -1.57
C THR A 104 -28.04 4.89 -1.98
N ALA A 105 -27.80 4.44 -3.22
CA ALA A 105 -28.38 3.22 -3.78
C ALA A 105 -28.05 1.93 -3.01
N ILE A 106 -27.06 1.98 -2.11
CA ILE A 106 -26.66 0.85 -1.25
C ILE A 106 -27.76 0.50 -0.24
N PHE A 107 -28.58 1.48 0.16
CA PHE A 107 -29.69 1.27 1.08
C PHE A 107 -31.01 1.43 0.37
N SER A 108 -31.76 0.36 0.22
CA SER A 108 -33.09 0.40 -0.40
C SER A 108 -34.13 1.15 0.44
N SER A 109 -33.93 1.27 1.75
CA SER A 109 -34.73 2.08 2.68
C SER A 109 -34.01 2.18 4.03
N PRO A 110 -34.16 3.26 4.81
CA PRO A 110 -33.66 3.35 6.16
C PRO A 110 -34.14 2.17 7.02
N GLY A 111 -33.23 1.45 7.66
CA GLY A 111 -33.55 0.35 8.54
C GLY A 111 -33.87 -1.01 7.88
N VAL A 112 -33.84 -1.09 6.56
CA VAL A 112 -33.95 -2.36 5.84
C VAL A 112 -32.56 -2.78 5.35
N PRO A 113 -32.00 -3.92 5.81
CA PRO A 113 -30.70 -4.38 5.36
C PRO A 113 -30.74 -4.63 3.86
N ALA A 114 -29.80 -4.06 3.12
CA ALA A 114 -29.57 -4.48 1.77
C ALA A 114 -29.02 -5.91 1.79
N ARG A 115 -29.66 -6.83 1.10
CA ARG A 115 -29.18 -8.19 0.92
C ARG A 115 -27.95 -8.15 0.01
N ASN A 116 -27.04 -9.08 0.23
CA ASN A 116 -25.82 -9.21 -0.54
C ASN A 116 -25.84 -10.48 -1.37
N TRP A 117 -26.20 -10.32 -2.63
CA TRP A 117 -26.19 -11.40 -3.61
C TRP A 117 -24.89 -11.32 -4.41
N ARG A 118 -24.04 -12.33 -4.26
CA ARG A 118 -22.75 -12.43 -4.95
C ARG A 118 -22.93 -13.15 -6.29
N HIS A 119 -22.42 -12.54 -7.33
CA HIS A 119 -22.17 -13.14 -8.63
C HIS A 119 -20.69 -13.47 -8.76
N ARG A 120 -20.34 -14.64 -9.26
CA ARG A 120 -18.99 -15.13 -9.39
C ARG A 120 -18.83 -15.88 -10.70
N VAL A 121 -18.02 -15.36 -11.61
CA VAL A 121 -17.84 -15.92 -12.95
C VAL A 121 -16.36 -16.13 -13.26
N PRO A 122 -15.86 -17.36 -13.22
CA PRO A 122 -14.55 -17.69 -13.76
C PRO A 122 -14.61 -17.63 -15.29
N VAL A 123 -13.78 -16.81 -15.89
CA VAL A 123 -13.56 -16.75 -17.34
C VAL A 123 -12.25 -17.47 -17.63
N THR A 124 -12.25 -18.49 -18.48
CA THR A 124 -11.07 -19.31 -18.82
C THR A 124 -10.99 -19.58 -20.31
N GLY A 125 -9.90 -20.14 -20.79
CA GLY A 125 -9.70 -20.52 -22.19
C GLY A 125 -9.49 -19.32 -23.11
N LEU A 126 -8.84 -18.29 -22.60
CA LEU A 126 -8.37 -17.09 -23.31
C LEU A 126 -6.89 -17.22 -23.68
N GLN A 127 -6.38 -16.30 -24.48
CA GLN A 127 -4.95 -16.24 -24.80
C GLN A 127 -4.18 -15.53 -23.69
N PRO A 128 -2.94 -15.95 -23.36
CA PRO A 128 -2.10 -15.25 -22.40
C PRO A 128 -1.75 -13.83 -22.85
N ASP A 129 -1.45 -12.97 -21.89
CA ASP A 129 -0.99 -11.57 -22.09
C ASP A 129 -1.85 -10.79 -23.11
N THR A 130 -3.13 -11.03 -23.07
CA THR A 130 -4.06 -10.50 -24.07
C THR A 130 -5.14 -9.65 -23.40
N GLU A 131 -5.34 -8.46 -23.95
CA GLU A 131 -6.42 -7.59 -23.50
C GLU A 131 -7.76 -7.98 -24.09
N TYR A 132 -8.76 -8.03 -23.23
CA TYR A 132 -10.16 -8.29 -23.55
C TYR A 132 -11.05 -7.21 -23.00
N ALA A 133 -12.10 -6.85 -23.73
CA ALA A 133 -13.18 -6.05 -23.19
C ALA A 133 -14.26 -6.96 -22.59
N PHE A 134 -14.87 -6.51 -21.49
CA PHE A 134 -16.01 -7.17 -20.90
C PHE A 134 -17.17 -6.20 -20.67
N THR A 135 -18.38 -6.75 -20.67
CA THR A 135 -19.58 -6.05 -20.24
C THR A 135 -20.38 -6.98 -19.35
N VAL A 136 -20.63 -6.56 -18.11
CA VAL A 136 -21.56 -7.23 -17.21
C VAL A 136 -22.92 -6.58 -17.34
N THR A 137 -23.96 -7.41 -17.51
CA THR A 137 -25.36 -6.99 -17.54
C THR A 137 -26.05 -7.54 -16.31
N GLN A 138 -26.68 -6.65 -15.55
CA GLN A 138 -27.41 -6.95 -14.33
C GLN A 138 -28.74 -6.20 -14.33
N GLY A 139 -29.85 -6.92 -14.49
CA GLY A 139 -31.17 -6.29 -14.66
C GLY A 139 -31.17 -5.31 -15.83
N ALA A 140 -31.45 -4.03 -15.55
CA ALA A 140 -31.41 -2.95 -16.53
C ALA A 140 -30.05 -2.26 -16.63
N SER A 141 -29.11 -2.61 -15.76
CA SER A 141 -27.81 -1.93 -15.64
C SER A 141 -26.71 -2.70 -16.36
N THR A 142 -25.73 -1.96 -16.88
CA THR A 142 -24.52 -2.52 -17.49
C THR A 142 -23.29 -1.81 -16.96
N HIS A 143 -22.20 -2.58 -16.79
CA HIS A 143 -20.86 -2.04 -16.53
C HIS A 143 -19.87 -2.66 -17.49
N SER A 144 -19.00 -1.85 -18.09
CA SER A 144 -18.01 -2.30 -19.07
C SER A 144 -16.63 -1.78 -18.70
N ASN A 145 -15.64 -2.63 -18.89
CA ASN A 145 -14.23 -2.30 -18.71
C ASN A 145 -13.37 -3.27 -19.55
N THR A 146 -12.07 -3.22 -19.37
CA THR A 146 -11.11 -4.17 -19.95
C THR A 146 -10.40 -4.96 -18.86
N PHE A 147 -9.79 -6.07 -19.25
CA PHE A 147 -8.88 -6.85 -18.42
C PHE A 147 -7.81 -7.48 -19.29
N ARG A 148 -6.68 -7.78 -18.70
CA ARG A 148 -5.60 -8.51 -19.36
C ARG A 148 -5.35 -9.83 -18.63
N THR A 149 -5.27 -10.92 -19.40
CA THR A 149 -4.81 -12.21 -18.88
C THR A 149 -3.36 -12.13 -18.46
N ALA A 150 -2.97 -12.89 -17.46
CA ALA A 150 -1.58 -12.91 -17.01
C ALA A 150 -0.63 -13.31 -18.13
N PRO A 151 0.56 -12.70 -18.22
CA PRO A 151 1.59 -13.10 -19.17
C PRO A 151 2.30 -14.38 -18.72
N ALA A 152 2.96 -15.05 -19.67
CA ALA A 152 3.85 -16.16 -19.36
C ALA A 152 5.13 -15.66 -18.65
N PRO A 153 5.85 -16.56 -17.95
CA PRO A 153 7.07 -16.18 -17.20
C PRO A 153 8.20 -15.61 -18.07
N ASP A 154 8.21 -15.91 -19.35
CA ASP A 154 9.19 -15.47 -20.34
C ASP A 154 8.73 -14.25 -21.15
N THR A 155 7.76 -13.49 -20.66
CA THR A 155 7.27 -12.27 -21.33
C THR A 155 8.36 -11.22 -21.45
N ASP A 156 8.40 -10.53 -22.60
CA ASP A 156 9.24 -9.36 -22.83
C ASP A 156 8.54 -8.05 -22.47
N ARG A 157 7.27 -8.10 -22.10
CA ARG A 157 6.50 -6.93 -21.68
C ARG A 157 6.95 -6.45 -20.32
N THR A 158 7.13 -5.17 -20.13
CA THR A 158 7.28 -4.57 -18.82
C THR A 158 5.97 -4.71 -18.06
N LEU A 159 6.04 -5.27 -16.86
CA LEU A 159 4.91 -5.43 -15.95
C LEU A 159 4.95 -4.30 -14.94
N ARG A 160 3.79 -3.73 -14.64
CA ARG A 160 3.64 -2.69 -13.63
C ARG A 160 2.68 -3.14 -12.54
N PHE A 161 3.10 -2.99 -11.30
CA PHE A 161 2.27 -3.23 -10.13
C PHE A 161 2.15 -1.96 -9.31
N HIS A 162 0.96 -1.67 -8.80
CA HIS A 162 0.80 -0.67 -7.76
C HIS A 162 0.63 -1.36 -6.42
N VAL A 163 1.32 -0.84 -5.40
CA VAL A 163 1.27 -1.37 -4.04
C VAL A 163 0.81 -0.26 -3.11
N VAL A 164 -0.24 -0.55 -2.34
CA VAL A 164 -0.91 0.44 -1.49
C VAL A 164 -1.60 -0.24 -0.33
N SER A 165 -1.46 0.29 0.88
CA SER A 165 -2.03 -0.25 2.12
C SER A 165 -2.69 0.84 2.93
N ASP A 166 -3.50 0.43 3.92
CA ASP A 166 -4.18 1.36 4.83
C ASP A 166 -5.07 2.34 4.05
N SER A 167 -5.92 1.76 3.21
CA SER A 167 -6.91 2.51 2.42
C SER A 167 -8.15 2.87 3.22
N GLU A 168 -8.22 2.50 4.46
CA GLU A 168 -9.32 2.58 5.39
C GLU A 168 -9.92 3.97 5.55
N THR A 169 -10.78 4.34 4.64
CA THR A 169 -11.52 5.59 4.70
C THR A 169 -12.70 5.49 5.66
N LEU A 170 -13.04 6.59 6.31
CA LEU A 170 -14.15 6.63 7.24
C LEU A 170 -15.50 6.61 6.53
N VAL A 171 -16.45 5.85 7.06
CA VAL A 171 -17.84 5.80 6.55
C VAL A 171 -18.61 7.12 6.60
N LEU A 172 -18.11 8.13 7.28
CA LEU A 172 -18.66 9.49 7.28
C LEU A 172 -18.29 10.27 6.02
N GLY A 173 -17.54 9.65 5.11
CA GLY A 173 -17.15 10.25 3.85
C GLY A 173 -16.21 11.45 4.04
N ARG A 174 -16.22 12.35 3.11
CA ARG A 174 -15.27 13.46 2.92
C ARG A 174 -15.21 14.52 4.01
N THR A 175 -15.52 14.18 5.24
CA THR A 175 -15.71 15.13 6.33
C THR A 175 -14.58 15.19 7.34
N ARG A 176 -13.66 14.23 7.35
CA ARG A 176 -12.57 14.16 8.32
C ARG A 176 -11.24 14.52 7.68
N PHE A 177 -10.50 15.37 8.39
CA PHE A 177 -9.10 15.65 8.09
C PHE A 177 -8.23 14.83 9.03
N ARG A 178 -7.31 14.07 8.49
CA ARG A 178 -6.33 13.33 9.27
C ARG A 178 -5.33 14.28 9.93
N GLU A 179 -4.85 13.94 11.11
CA GLU A 179 -3.70 14.61 11.70
C GLU A 179 -2.47 14.39 10.83
N TRP A 180 -1.73 15.45 10.56
CA TRP A 180 -0.51 15.36 9.75
C TRP A 180 0.61 14.59 10.47
N SER A 181 0.70 14.71 11.77
CA SER A 181 1.60 13.94 12.63
C SER A 181 1.18 14.10 14.08
N ARG A 182 1.17 13.01 14.84
CA ARG A 182 0.94 13.07 16.28
C ARG A 182 2.20 13.39 17.06
N THR A 183 3.36 13.11 16.54
CA THR A 183 4.61 13.00 17.30
C THR A 183 5.72 13.83 16.79
N THR A 184 5.82 14.06 15.50
CA THR A 184 6.73 15.08 15.02
C THR A 184 6.35 16.38 15.73
N PRO A 185 7.30 17.04 16.40
CA PRO A 185 6.99 18.25 17.14
C PRO A 185 6.20 19.20 16.26
N GLN A 186 4.96 19.45 16.63
CA GLN A 186 4.06 20.33 15.90
C GLN A 186 4.50 21.80 15.99
N THR A 187 5.74 22.01 16.49
CA THR A 187 6.37 23.32 16.55
C THR A 187 6.69 23.79 15.14
N PRO A 188 6.22 24.97 14.76
CA PRO A 188 6.61 25.60 13.51
C PRO A 188 8.13 25.55 13.35
N GLY A 189 8.61 25.06 12.19
CA GLY A 189 10.04 24.97 11.90
C GLY A 189 10.68 23.60 12.20
N SER A 190 10.06 22.69 12.93
CA SER A 190 10.62 21.36 13.20
C SER A 190 10.48 20.38 12.04
N THR A 191 9.58 20.68 11.12
CA THR A 191 9.30 19.88 9.90
C THR A 191 9.40 20.75 8.64
N GLY A 192 10.20 21.80 8.65
CA GLY A 192 10.23 22.80 7.58
C GLY A 192 9.05 23.77 7.57
N ARG A 193 8.03 23.57 8.42
CA ARG A 193 6.87 24.47 8.50
C ARG A 193 7.29 25.87 8.93
N PRO A 194 6.73 26.93 8.30
CA PRO A 194 7.11 28.29 8.62
C PRO A 194 6.86 28.63 10.08
N THR A 195 7.86 29.22 10.74
CA THR A 195 7.72 29.78 12.09
C THR A 195 6.86 31.03 12.03
N GLY A 196 5.95 31.21 12.99
CA GLY A 196 5.16 32.44 13.11
C GLY A 196 3.86 32.49 12.31
N THR A 197 3.51 31.43 11.57
CA THR A 197 2.20 31.36 10.85
C THR A 197 1.03 31.00 11.76
N GLY A 198 1.24 30.85 13.07
CA GLY A 198 0.20 30.36 13.99
C GLY A 198 -0.18 28.89 13.76
N ARG A 199 0.57 28.21 12.95
CA ARG A 199 0.34 26.83 12.61
C ARG A 199 0.90 25.87 13.64
N GLY A 200 0.09 25.57 14.59
CA GLY A 200 0.08 24.21 15.05
C GLY A 200 -0.91 23.38 14.22
N ARG A 201 -0.88 23.40 12.88
CA ARG A 201 -1.74 22.51 12.13
C ARG A 201 -1.30 21.09 12.33
N THR A 202 -2.10 20.36 13.08
CA THR A 202 -2.07 18.93 13.20
C THR A 202 -2.85 18.25 12.05
N THR A 203 -3.71 19.01 11.36
CA THR A 203 -4.58 18.52 10.30
C THR A 203 -3.97 18.70 8.92
N TYR A 204 -4.01 17.65 8.11
CA TYR A 204 -3.57 17.67 6.73
C TYR A 204 -4.52 18.50 5.84
N PHE A 205 -4.10 18.85 4.63
CA PHE A 205 -4.88 19.65 3.68
C PHE A 205 -6.12 18.95 3.14
N LEU A 206 -6.05 17.61 3.04
CA LEU A 206 -7.11 16.79 2.47
C LEU A 206 -7.79 15.97 3.56
N THR A 207 -9.07 15.69 3.38
CA THR A 207 -9.72 14.61 4.13
C THR A 207 -9.17 13.27 3.67
N GLU A 208 -9.25 12.26 4.50
CA GLU A 208 -8.86 10.89 4.17
C GLU A 208 -9.51 10.42 2.87
N THR A 209 -10.82 10.59 2.76
CA THR A 209 -11.59 10.19 1.59
C THR A 209 -11.12 10.89 0.31
N VAL A 210 -10.90 12.20 0.36
CA VAL A 210 -10.43 12.96 -0.82
C VAL A 210 -8.99 12.55 -1.17
N GLY A 211 -8.13 12.36 -0.17
CA GLY A 211 -6.77 11.90 -0.39
C GLY A 211 -6.72 10.52 -1.05
N TYR A 212 -7.59 9.61 -0.62
CA TYR A 212 -7.68 8.29 -1.24
C TYR A 212 -8.24 8.33 -2.67
N ASP A 213 -9.29 9.14 -2.93
CA ASP A 213 -9.83 9.32 -4.27
C ASP A 213 -8.76 9.85 -5.24
N GLU A 214 -8.00 10.85 -4.83
CA GLU A 214 -6.94 11.42 -5.66
C GLU A 214 -5.80 10.40 -5.88
N ASN A 215 -5.52 9.56 -4.87
CA ASN A 215 -4.57 8.47 -5.00
C ASN A 215 -5.05 7.41 -6.00
N ILE A 216 -6.32 7.04 -5.99
CA ILE A 216 -6.93 6.14 -6.98
C ILE A 216 -6.82 6.76 -8.38
N ALA A 217 -7.17 8.04 -8.54
CA ALA A 217 -7.08 8.72 -9.83
C ALA A 217 -5.63 8.73 -10.36
N ALA A 218 -4.65 8.95 -9.48
CA ALA A 218 -3.24 8.87 -9.81
C ALA A 218 -2.83 7.46 -10.27
N MET A 219 -3.21 6.42 -9.54
CA MET A 219 -2.96 5.01 -9.93
C MET A 219 -3.59 4.67 -11.28
N LYS A 220 -4.83 5.11 -11.54
CA LYS A 220 -5.49 4.90 -12.85
C LYS A 220 -4.74 5.57 -13.98
N SER A 221 -4.21 6.78 -13.76
CA SER A 221 -3.46 7.52 -14.78
C SER A 221 -2.15 6.84 -15.18
N ARG A 222 -1.62 5.95 -14.32
CA ARG A 222 -0.35 5.26 -14.53
C ARG A 222 -0.48 3.81 -15.01
N ASP A 223 -1.68 3.29 -15.09
CA ASP A 223 -2.04 2.00 -15.68
C ASP A 223 -1.21 0.79 -15.24
N ALA A 224 -1.58 0.15 -14.13
CA ALA A 224 -0.91 -1.05 -13.64
C ALA A 224 -1.60 -2.35 -14.10
N ASP A 225 -0.84 -3.44 -14.12
CA ASP A 225 -1.32 -4.78 -14.41
C ASP A 225 -2.01 -5.44 -13.21
N LEU A 226 -1.58 -5.10 -11.99
CA LEU A 226 -1.99 -5.72 -10.74
C LEU A 226 -1.98 -4.70 -9.62
N LEU A 227 -2.96 -4.78 -8.73
CA LEU A 227 -3.00 -4.02 -7.50
C LEU A 227 -2.69 -4.96 -6.32
N ILE A 228 -1.62 -4.66 -5.61
CA ILE A 228 -1.17 -5.37 -4.39
C ILE A 228 -1.56 -4.54 -3.19
N MET A 229 -2.31 -5.13 -2.24
CA MET A 229 -2.79 -4.41 -1.07
C MET A 229 -2.42 -5.16 0.22
N PRO A 230 -1.34 -4.79 0.90
CA PRO A 230 -0.87 -5.48 2.10
C PRO A 230 -1.67 -5.15 3.37
N GLY A 231 -3.00 -5.13 3.29
CA GLY A 231 -3.90 -5.08 4.44
C GLY A 231 -4.54 -3.73 4.73
N ASP A 232 -5.36 -3.72 5.76
CA ASP A 232 -6.18 -2.59 6.22
C ASP A 232 -6.91 -1.87 5.08
N LEU A 233 -7.79 -2.66 4.41
CA LEU A 233 -8.66 -2.17 3.36
C LEU A 233 -9.81 -1.34 3.94
N ILE A 234 -10.14 -1.58 5.21
CA ILE A 234 -11.20 -0.89 5.94
C ILE A 234 -10.73 -0.55 7.34
N GLU A 235 -11.23 0.54 7.92
CA GLU A 235 -11.07 0.85 9.35
C GLU A 235 -12.16 0.12 10.17
N GLY A 236 -11.84 -1.03 10.75
CA GLY A 236 -12.81 -1.84 11.48
C GLY A 236 -13.25 -1.24 12.80
N THR A 237 -14.55 -1.25 13.08
CA THR A 237 -15.12 -0.95 14.40
C THR A 237 -16.30 -1.86 14.72
N ALA A 238 -16.53 -2.08 16.00
CA ALA A 238 -17.46 -3.07 16.54
C ALA A 238 -18.90 -3.06 15.99
N ASN A 239 -19.38 -1.98 15.42
CA ASN A 239 -20.78 -1.83 15.05
C ASN A 239 -20.98 -1.33 13.61
N GLU A 240 -19.90 -1.24 12.82
CA GLU A 240 -19.94 -0.59 11.52
C GLU A 240 -19.19 -1.37 10.43
N GLN A 241 -18.81 -2.61 10.71
CA GLN A 241 -17.92 -3.40 9.83
C GLN A 241 -18.42 -3.47 8.38
N GLN A 242 -19.72 -3.75 8.18
CA GLN A 242 -20.26 -3.84 6.83
C GLN A 242 -20.31 -2.49 6.13
N ARG A 243 -20.52 -1.39 6.86
CA ARG A 243 -20.48 -0.03 6.28
C ARG A 243 -19.09 0.36 5.84
N ARG A 244 -18.07 -0.11 6.58
CA ARG A 244 -16.68 0.12 6.23
C ARG A 244 -16.34 -0.61 4.93
N TRP A 245 -16.84 -1.84 4.77
CA TRP A 245 -16.76 -2.52 3.48
C TRP A 245 -17.49 -1.79 2.36
N ASP A 246 -18.66 -1.26 2.62
CA ASP A 246 -19.39 -0.48 1.62
C ASP A 246 -18.60 0.79 1.22
N GLU A 247 -17.92 1.44 2.16
CA GLU A 247 -17.06 2.59 1.85
C GLU A 247 -15.86 2.18 1.00
N PHE A 248 -15.18 1.10 1.34
CA PHE A 248 -14.10 0.55 0.52
C PHE A 248 -14.56 0.31 -0.92
N TRP A 249 -15.71 -0.34 -1.08
CA TRP A 249 -16.24 -0.66 -2.41
C TRP A 249 -16.69 0.58 -3.18
N ARG A 250 -17.21 1.59 -2.51
CA ARG A 250 -17.58 2.86 -3.18
C ARG A 250 -16.41 3.53 -3.84
N HIS A 251 -15.22 3.43 -3.23
CA HIS A 251 -13.98 3.98 -3.79
C HIS A 251 -13.39 3.08 -4.88
N ASN A 252 -13.43 1.77 -4.71
CA ASN A 252 -12.63 0.86 -5.52
C ASN A 252 -13.39 0.15 -6.64
N ALA A 253 -14.69 -0.06 -6.47
CA ALA A 253 -15.59 -0.67 -7.45
C ALA A 253 -17.04 -0.23 -7.19
N GLY A 254 -17.31 1.06 -7.26
CA GLY A 254 -18.62 1.61 -6.86
C GLY A 254 -18.91 3.03 -7.30
N GLU A 255 -19.46 3.80 -6.38
CA GLU A 255 -20.00 5.12 -6.66
C GLU A 255 -18.92 6.16 -7.01
N TYR A 256 -17.75 6.07 -6.39
CA TYR A 256 -16.69 7.08 -6.56
C TYR A 256 -15.72 6.71 -7.67
N ASP A 257 -15.34 5.45 -7.75
CA ASP A 257 -14.41 4.95 -8.77
C ASP A 257 -14.58 3.45 -9.06
N ASP A 258 -13.91 2.96 -10.10
CA ASP A 258 -13.96 1.57 -10.58
C ASP A 258 -12.58 0.95 -10.78
N LEU A 259 -11.59 1.35 -9.99
CA LEU A 259 -10.20 0.90 -10.09
C LEU A 259 -10.10 -0.63 -10.22
N LEU A 260 -10.79 -1.38 -9.36
CA LEU A 260 -10.77 -2.85 -9.34
C LEU A 260 -11.57 -3.50 -10.47
N SER A 261 -12.36 -2.74 -11.21
CA SER A 261 -12.98 -3.23 -12.44
C SER A 261 -11.96 -3.34 -13.59
N GLY A 262 -10.91 -2.53 -13.57
CA GLY A 262 -9.88 -2.53 -14.60
C GLY A 262 -8.64 -3.36 -14.24
N ARG A 263 -8.45 -3.74 -12.98
CA ARG A 263 -7.23 -4.41 -12.48
C ARG A 263 -7.54 -5.46 -11.45
N PRO A 264 -6.88 -6.64 -11.50
CA PRO A 264 -7.05 -7.65 -10.47
C PRO A 264 -6.37 -7.21 -9.16
N ILE A 265 -7.02 -7.57 -8.05
CA ILE A 265 -6.53 -7.33 -6.69
C ILE A 265 -5.87 -8.58 -6.11
N VAL A 266 -4.75 -8.36 -5.42
CA VAL A 266 -4.05 -9.34 -4.56
C VAL A 266 -3.86 -8.70 -3.20
N ALA A 267 -4.69 -9.05 -2.22
CA ALA A 267 -4.72 -8.39 -0.92
C ALA A 267 -4.37 -9.33 0.23
N ALA A 268 -3.60 -8.83 1.20
CA ALA A 268 -3.47 -9.44 2.52
C ALA A 268 -4.58 -8.92 3.44
N ILE A 269 -4.93 -9.71 4.44
CA ILE A 269 -5.82 -9.25 5.50
C ILE A 269 -5.05 -8.43 6.52
N GLY A 270 -5.60 -7.27 6.93
CA GLY A 270 -5.05 -6.44 7.99
C GLY A 270 -5.84 -6.56 9.30
N ASN A 271 -5.33 -5.94 10.37
CA ASN A 271 -5.98 -6.00 11.67
C ASN A 271 -7.33 -5.27 11.68
N ASN A 272 -7.45 -4.14 11.01
CA ASN A 272 -8.71 -3.42 10.90
C ASN A 272 -9.75 -4.19 10.06
N CYS A 273 -9.33 -5.05 9.14
CA CYS A 273 -10.25 -5.93 8.42
C CYS A 273 -10.96 -6.94 9.33
N ILE A 274 -10.43 -7.22 10.53
CA ILE A 274 -10.99 -8.20 11.47
C ILE A 274 -11.40 -7.61 12.82
N TYR A 275 -11.20 -6.31 13.04
CA TYR A 275 -11.69 -5.67 14.24
C TYR A 275 -13.21 -5.70 14.31
N ASN A 276 -13.70 -6.20 15.45
CA ASN A 276 -15.00 -5.87 15.98
C ASN A 276 -16.22 -6.15 15.10
N GLY A 277 -16.39 -7.37 14.64
CA GLY A 277 -17.69 -7.79 14.11
C GLY A 277 -18.85 -7.52 15.09
N PRO A 278 -20.08 -7.38 14.60
CA PRO A 278 -21.24 -6.91 15.36
C PRO A 278 -21.87 -7.94 16.31
N SER A 279 -21.16 -8.99 16.68
CA SER A 279 -21.71 -10.04 17.49
C SER A 279 -21.70 -9.71 19.00
N PRO A 280 -22.78 -9.97 19.73
CA PRO A 280 -22.75 -9.95 21.18
C PRO A 280 -21.93 -11.11 21.77
N ASP A 281 -21.60 -12.10 20.98
CA ASP A 281 -20.75 -13.23 21.35
C ASP A 281 -19.35 -13.02 20.80
N THR A 282 -18.41 -12.74 21.69
CA THR A 282 -17.01 -12.43 21.37
C THR A 282 -16.31 -13.52 20.56
N ASN A 283 -16.75 -14.77 20.66
CA ASN A 283 -16.17 -15.90 19.93
C ASN A 283 -16.53 -15.87 18.44
N SER A 284 -17.58 -15.18 18.05
CA SER A 284 -18.03 -15.12 16.66
C SER A 284 -17.49 -13.93 15.89
N MET A 285 -16.83 -12.96 16.55
CA MET A 285 -16.44 -11.69 15.92
C MET A 285 -15.34 -11.85 14.89
N VAL A 286 -14.23 -12.50 15.25
CA VAL A 286 -13.13 -12.77 14.33
C VAL A 286 -13.61 -13.66 13.18
N LYS A 287 -14.37 -14.71 13.51
CA LYS A 287 -14.99 -15.58 12.50
C LYS A 287 -15.89 -14.80 11.57
N TYR A 288 -16.72 -13.92 12.09
CA TYR A 288 -17.62 -13.10 11.27
C TYR A 288 -16.85 -12.19 10.30
N ALA A 289 -15.83 -11.48 10.80
CA ALA A 289 -15.00 -10.61 9.98
C ALA A 289 -14.23 -11.41 8.92
N ARG A 290 -13.73 -12.59 9.26
CA ARG A 290 -13.11 -13.51 8.30
C ARG A 290 -14.10 -14.01 7.25
N ASP A 291 -15.32 -14.35 7.67
CA ASP A 291 -16.37 -14.78 6.76
C ASP A 291 -16.81 -13.63 5.82
N GLN A 292 -16.76 -12.36 6.29
CA GLN A 292 -16.94 -11.20 5.42
C GLN A 292 -15.80 -11.09 4.41
N TRP A 293 -14.55 -11.24 4.85
CA TRP A 293 -13.38 -11.25 3.98
C TRP A 293 -13.54 -12.28 2.85
N SER A 294 -13.78 -13.55 3.19
CA SER A 294 -14.03 -14.62 2.20
C SER A 294 -15.36 -14.46 1.45
N GLY A 295 -16.27 -13.62 1.94
CA GLY A 295 -17.48 -13.21 1.23
C GLY A 295 -17.17 -12.34 0.01
N TYR A 296 -16.19 -11.45 0.15
CA TYR A 296 -15.74 -10.56 -0.92
C TYR A 296 -14.65 -11.17 -1.78
N PHE A 297 -13.66 -11.82 -1.17
CA PHE A 297 -12.46 -12.27 -1.85
C PHE A 297 -12.45 -13.79 -2.10
N ASP A 298 -11.87 -14.15 -3.22
CA ASP A 298 -11.53 -15.52 -3.62
C ASP A 298 -10.08 -15.47 -4.12
N PHE A 299 -9.15 -15.92 -3.30
CA PHE A 299 -7.75 -16.00 -3.67
C PHE A 299 -7.34 -17.46 -4.01
N PRO A 300 -6.17 -17.69 -4.61
CA PRO A 300 -5.72 -19.04 -4.92
C PRO A 300 -5.69 -19.94 -3.67
N ALA A 301 -5.98 -21.22 -3.87
CA ALA A 301 -6.00 -22.18 -2.78
C ALA A 301 -4.59 -22.37 -2.18
N ASN A 302 -4.56 -22.57 -0.86
CA ASN A 302 -3.36 -22.82 -0.07
C ASN A 302 -3.33 -24.22 0.57
N ASP A 303 -4.25 -25.10 0.14
CA ASP A 303 -4.46 -26.45 0.67
C ASP A 303 -4.85 -26.52 2.17
N ASP A 304 -5.13 -25.36 2.79
CA ASP A 304 -5.68 -25.23 4.15
C ASP A 304 -7.09 -24.61 4.10
N PRO A 305 -8.13 -25.42 4.08
CA PRO A 305 -9.51 -24.90 4.05
C PRO A 305 -9.87 -24.01 5.26
N ALA A 306 -9.18 -24.19 6.38
CA ALA A 306 -9.39 -23.39 7.59
C ALA A 306 -8.81 -21.97 7.44
N ALA A 307 -7.83 -21.80 6.58
CA ALA A 307 -7.19 -20.51 6.31
C ALA A 307 -7.36 -20.06 4.85
N LYS A 308 -8.44 -20.48 4.21
CA LYS A 308 -8.77 -20.05 2.85
C LYS A 308 -8.79 -18.52 2.77
N ASP A 309 -8.22 -17.97 1.72
CA ASP A 309 -8.12 -16.54 1.42
C ASP A 309 -7.28 -15.70 2.41
N LEU A 310 -6.56 -16.35 3.37
CA LEU A 310 -5.77 -15.64 4.37
C LEU A 310 -4.27 -15.65 4.07
N TYR A 311 -3.76 -16.71 3.46
CA TYR A 311 -2.42 -16.77 2.87
C TYR A 311 -2.46 -17.57 1.57
N PHE A 312 -1.74 -17.13 0.56
CA PHE A 312 -1.80 -17.72 -0.79
C PHE A 312 -0.65 -17.23 -1.67
N ARG A 313 -0.49 -17.88 -2.83
CA ARG A 313 0.48 -17.51 -3.86
C ARG A 313 -0.24 -17.04 -5.12
N THR A 314 0.23 -15.95 -5.70
CA THR A 314 -0.21 -15.46 -7.01
C THR A 314 1.00 -15.34 -7.93
N ASP A 315 0.93 -15.96 -9.10
CA ASP A 315 1.94 -15.85 -10.14
C ASP A 315 1.46 -14.91 -11.25
N TYR A 316 2.33 -13.99 -11.67
CA TYR A 316 2.05 -13.07 -12.76
C TYR A 316 3.30 -12.82 -13.60
N GLY A 317 3.38 -13.38 -14.79
CA GLY A 317 4.60 -13.37 -15.59
C GLY A 317 5.78 -14.02 -14.86
N PRO A 318 6.97 -13.40 -14.81
CA PRO A 318 8.13 -13.89 -14.07
C PRO A 318 8.01 -13.70 -12.54
N VAL A 319 6.98 -13.03 -12.08
CA VAL A 319 6.81 -12.63 -10.67
C VAL A 319 5.94 -13.64 -9.92
N THR A 320 6.31 -13.90 -8.67
CA THR A 320 5.47 -14.57 -7.67
C THR A 320 5.25 -13.61 -6.51
N VAL A 321 3.99 -13.40 -6.13
CA VAL A 321 3.59 -12.69 -4.90
C VAL A 321 3.12 -13.73 -3.89
N ILE A 322 3.82 -13.83 -2.76
CA ILE A 322 3.43 -14.67 -1.62
C ILE A 322 2.75 -13.76 -0.59
N THR A 323 1.48 -14.01 -0.36
CA THR A 323 0.67 -13.29 0.63
C THR A 323 0.61 -14.09 1.92
N LEU A 324 0.90 -13.46 3.04
CA LEU A 324 0.84 -14.07 4.38
C LEU A 324 -0.14 -13.31 5.28
N CYS A 325 -0.72 -14.02 6.24
CA CYS A 325 -1.51 -13.42 7.30
C CYS A 325 -0.61 -13.11 8.50
N SER A 326 -0.41 -11.85 8.79
CA SER A 326 0.35 -11.39 9.96
C SER A 326 -0.55 -11.09 11.17
N VAL A 327 -1.86 -11.19 11.00
CA VAL A 327 -2.80 -10.97 12.09
C VAL A 327 -2.89 -12.24 12.91
N GLY A 328 -2.42 -12.16 14.14
CA GLY A 328 -2.35 -13.32 15.01
C GLY A 328 -3.61 -13.53 15.86
N ALA A 329 -3.93 -14.78 16.11
CA ALA A 329 -5.07 -15.18 16.92
C ALA A 329 -4.71 -15.66 18.34
N LEU A 330 -3.43 -15.84 18.67
CA LEU A 330 -3.04 -16.33 19.99
C LEU A 330 -2.66 -15.18 20.93
N PRO A 331 -3.35 -15.04 22.04
CA PRO A 331 -2.94 -14.07 23.05
C PRO A 331 -1.66 -14.54 23.76
N PRO A 332 -0.68 -13.68 23.98
CA PRO A 332 0.40 -13.95 24.92
C PRO A 332 -0.14 -13.79 26.32
N ASN A 333 -1.10 -14.57 26.72
CA ASN A 333 -1.56 -14.59 28.09
C ASN A 333 -0.97 -15.81 28.80
N ASP A 334 -0.11 -15.54 29.78
CA ASP A 334 0.55 -16.56 30.59
C ASP A 334 -0.44 -17.48 31.31
N ASN A 335 -1.71 -17.12 31.40
CA ASN A 335 -2.76 -17.88 32.09
C ASN A 335 -3.56 -18.82 31.16
N VAL A 336 -3.36 -18.80 29.86
CA VAL A 336 -4.03 -19.73 28.94
C VAL A 336 -3.02 -20.78 28.49
N ALA A 337 -3.30 -22.05 28.73
CA ALA A 337 -2.43 -23.13 28.26
C ALA A 337 -2.32 -23.10 26.71
N PRO A 338 -1.13 -23.27 26.14
CA PRO A 338 -0.99 -23.41 24.71
C PRO A 338 -1.72 -24.67 24.23
N PRO A 339 -2.07 -24.75 22.92
CA PRO A 339 -2.58 -25.98 22.33
C PRO A 339 -1.67 -27.15 22.60
N GLN A 340 -2.25 -28.35 22.66
CA GLN A 340 -1.46 -29.55 22.78
C GLN A 340 -0.40 -29.62 21.65
N GLY A 341 0.88 -29.65 22.04
CA GLY A 341 2.00 -29.70 21.09
C GLY A 341 2.63 -28.36 20.74
N GLN A 342 2.12 -27.24 21.26
CA GLN A 342 2.79 -25.93 21.16
C GLN A 342 3.41 -25.55 22.50
N ASP A 343 4.69 -25.22 22.49
CA ASP A 343 5.39 -24.68 23.64
C ASP A 343 5.43 -23.16 23.56
N ARG A 344 4.81 -22.47 24.51
CA ARG A 344 4.84 -21.01 24.60
C ARG A 344 6.22 -20.42 24.75
N ASN A 345 7.15 -21.19 25.28
CA ASN A 345 8.52 -20.72 25.45
C ASN A 345 9.30 -20.70 24.12
N VAL A 346 8.74 -21.31 23.07
CA VAL A 346 9.38 -21.44 21.76
C VAL A 346 8.70 -20.58 20.71
N ASN A 347 7.44 -20.21 20.92
CA ASN A 347 6.66 -19.40 19.98
C ASN A 347 6.70 -17.93 20.37
N PHE A 348 6.78 -17.07 19.38
CA PHE A 348 6.70 -15.64 19.60
C PHE A 348 5.31 -15.23 20.10
N PRO A 349 5.22 -14.18 20.92
CA PRO A 349 3.94 -13.54 21.12
C PRO A 349 3.46 -13.11 19.74
N GLN A 350 2.29 -13.58 19.36
CA GLN A 350 1.70 -13.15 18.10
C GLN A 350 1.31 -11.70 18.18
N ASN A 351 1.21 -11.08 17.04
CA ASN A 351 0.72 -9.74 16.94
C ASN A 351 -0.72 -9.67 17.45
N LEU A 352 -0.95 -8.84 18.44
CA LEU A 352 -2.19 -8.77 19.19
C LEU A 352 -2.96 -7.51 18.94
N ASP A 353 -2.99 -7.10 17.74
CA ASP A 353 -3.75 -5.95 17.33
C ASP A 353 -5.25 -6.10 17.56
N THR A 354 -5.70 -7.31 17.70
CA THR A 354 -7.06 -7.61 18.11
C THR A 354 -7.24 -7.46 19.62
N ASN A 355 -8.40 -7.01 20.04
CA ASN A 355 -8.72 -6.84 21.44
C ASN A 355 -8.56 -8.17 22.19
N ARG A 356 -7.59 -8.24 23.11
CA ARG A 356 -7.23 -9.44 23.86
C ARG A 356 -8.40 -10.14 24.54
N ALA A 357 -9.40 -9.39 24.99
CA ALA A 357 -10.53 -9.97 25.69
C ALA A 357 -11.33 -10.98 24.87
N TRP A 358 -11.33 -10.85 23.55
CA TRP A 358 -12.01 -11.80 22.67
C TRP A 358 -11.16 -13.02 22.37
N LEU A 359 -9.87 -12.77 22.12
CA LEU A 359 -8.94 -13.83 21.79
C LEU A 359 -8.78 -14.83 22.93
N LEU A 360 -8.95 -14.39 24.18
CA LEU A 360 -8.95 -15.28 25.36
C LEU A 360 -10.06 -16.31 25.36
N ASN A 361 -11.22 -15.97 24.80
CA ASN A 361 -12.36 -16.87 24.70
C ASN A 361 -12.32 -17.70 23.41
N TYR A 362 -11.44 -17.35 22.47
CA TYR A 362 -11.26 -18.04 21.20
C TYR A 362 -9.79 -18.47 21.06
N PRO A 363 -9.36 -19.50 21.79
CA PRO A 363 -7.94 -19.77 22.02
C PRO A 363 -7.11 -20.04 20.77
N TYR A 364 -7.73 -20.26 19.63
CA TYR A 364 -6.97 -20.56 18.40
C TYR A 364 -7.51 -19.85 17.16
N GLY A 365 -8.52 -19.05 17.36
CA GLY A 365 -9.12 -18.21 16.33
C GLY A 365 -9.31 -18.89 14.98
N ASP A 366 -10.05 -18.27 14.13
CA ASP A 366 -10.13 -18.69 12.74
C ASP A 366 -8.99 -18.06 11.89
N LEU A 367 -7.94 -17.55 12.53
CA LEU A 367 -6.77 -16.95 11.88
C LEU A 367 -5.56 -17.87 11.98
N PRO A 368 -4.76 -17.98 10.91
CA PRO A 368 -3.59 -18.83 10.91
C PRO A 368 -2.50 -18.30 11.85
N ASP A 369 -1.82 -19.23 12.51
CA ASP A 369 -0.63 -18.94 13.29
C ASP A 369 0.58 -18.79 12.36
N PHE A 370 1.32 -17.68 12.48
CA PHE A 370 2.48 -17.38 11.66
C PHE A 370 3.81 -17.83 12.28
N ASN A 371 3.82 -18.39 13.49
CA ASN A 371 5.05 -18.78 14.18
C ASN A 371 5.79 -19.92 13.49
N ILE A 372 7.08 -20.05 13.79
CA ILE A 372 7.96 -21.09 13.24
C ILE A 372 7.36 -22.48 13.48
N GLY A 373 7.27 -23.28 12.43
CA GLY A 373 6.79 -24.65 12.46
C GLY A 373 5.26 -24.83 12.38
N THR A 374 4.49 -23.76 12.31
CA THR A 374 3.05 -23.79 12.05
C THR A 374 2.70 -24.15 10.62
N ALA A 375 1.42 -24.30 10.31
CA ALA A 375 0.96 -24.61 8.95
C ALA A 375 1.36 -23.51 7.97
N GLN A 376 1.05 -22.25 8.27
CA GLN A 376 1.40 -21.11 7.42
C GLN A 376 2.91 -20.97 7.21
N TRP A 377 3.72 -21.16 8.29
CA TRP A 377 5.17 -21.11 8.18
C TRP A 377 5.71 -22.17 7.21
N LYS A 378 5.29 -23.43 7.38
CA LYS A 378 5.73 -24.53 6.50
C LYS A 378 5.32 -24.28 5.07
N TRP A 379 4.09 -23.86 4.86
CA TRP A 379 3.59 -23.50 3.55
C TRP A 379 4.41 -22.35 2.92
N ALA A 380 4.72 -21.31 3.69
CA ALA A 380 5.54 -20.18 3.21
C ALA A 380 6.94 -20.66 2.77
N VAL A 381 7.59 -21.51 3.57
CA VAL A 381 8.89 -22.12 3.21
C VAL A 381 8.79 -22.92 1.91
N GLU A 382 7.75 -23.73 1.77
CA GLU A 382 7.52 -24.54 0.56
C GLU A 382 7.29 -23.66 -0.68
N GLN A 383 6.50 -22.59 -0.56
CA GLN A 383 6.23 -21.68 -1.68
C GLN A 383 7.46 -20.85 -2.07
N LEU A 384 8.22 -20.35 -1.09
CA LEU A 384 9.48 -19.66 -1.35
C LEU A 384 10.48 -20.57 -2.09
N ALA A 385 10.62 -21.81 -1.62
CA ALA A 385 11.49 -22.79 -2.26
C ALA A 385 11.03 -23.14 -3.69
N ALA A 386 9.72 -23.32 -3.88
CA ALA A 386 9.16 -23.62 -5.21
C ALA A 386 9.36 -22.44 -6.18
N ALA A 387 9.03 -21.23 -5.76
CA ALA A 387 9.22 -20.04 -6.58
C ALA A 387 10.70 -19.84 -6.97
N ARG A 388 11.62 -20.11 -6.03
CA ARG A 388 13.06 -20.05 -6.31
C ARG A 388 13.49 -21.11 -7.32
N ALA A 389 13.01 -22.36 -7.16
CA ALA A 389 13.29 -23.45 -8.09
C ALA A 389 12.71 -23.20 -9.51
N GLU A 390 11.64 -22.44 -9.61
CA GLU A 390 11.01 -22.01 -10.86
C GLU A 390 11.72 -20.81 -11.51
N GLY A 391 12.71 -20.20 -10.85
CA GLY A 391 13.41 -19.01 -11.34
C GLY A 391 12.56 -17.75 -11.32
N ARG A 392 11.70 -17.61 -10.32
CA ARG A 392 10.78 -16.47 -10.16
C ARG A 392 11.42 -15.31 -9.42
N ILE A 393 11.04 -14.09 -9.78
CA ILE A 393 11.20 -12.90 -8.93
C ILE A 393 10.17 -13.02 -7.82
N ILE A 394 10.61 -12.97 -6.56
CA ILE A 394 9.74 -13.19 -5.42
C ILE A 394 9.46 -11.87 -4.72
N PHE A 395 8.19 -11.51 -4.64
CA PHE A 395 7.67 -10.51 -3.72
C PHE A 395 6.87 -11.19 -2.62
N VAL A 396 6.91 -10.63 -1.41
CA VAL A 396 6.12 -11.11 -0.28
C VAL A 396 5.31 -9.95 0.25
N GLN A 397 4.07 -10.19 0.66
CA GLN A 397 3.27 -9.18 1.36
C GLN A 397 2.61 -9.74 2.60
N TRP A 398 2.48 -8.90 3.60
CA TRP A 398 1.64 -9.04 4.78
C TRP A 398 1.39 -7.67 5.39
N HIS A 399 0.46 -7.54 6.34
CA HIS A 399 0.07 -6.23 6.83
C HIS A 399 1.08 -5.60 7.80
N HIS A 400 1.38 -6.26 8.92
CA HIS A 400 2.17 -5.67 10.00
C HIS A 400 3.65 -5.55 9.65
N THR A 401 4.15 -4.34 9.52
CA THR A 401 5.55 -4.10 9.18
C THR A 401 6.51 -4.56 10.29
N PRO A 402 7.52 -5.40 9.99
CA PRO A 402 8.47 -5.91 11.00
C PRO A 402 9.49 -4.87 11.43
N PHE A 403 9.76 -3.90 10.59
CA PHE A 403 10.71 -2.82 10.80
C PHE A 403 10.04 -1.51 10.39
N SER A 404 9.74 -0.65 11.36
CA SER A 404 9.23 0.68 11.09
C SER A 404 9.62 1.64 12.21
N ARG A 405 9.93 2.86 11.85
CA ARG A 405 10.07 3.99 12.77
C ARG A 405 8.72 4.61 13.11
N GLY A 406 7.64 4.18 12.47
CA GLY A 406 6.29 4.57 12.80
C GLY A 406 5.83 4.00 14.15
N ILE A 407 4.69 4.48 14.63
CA ILE A 407 4.16 4.15 15.97
C ILE A 407 3.96 2.64 16.17
N HIS A 408 3.57 1.92 15.14
CA HIS A 408 3.29 0.49 15.19
C HIS A 408 4.53 -0.39 14.96
N GLY A 409 5.63 0.19 14.53
CA GLY A 409 6.94 -0.47 14.51
C GLY A 409 7.57 -0.61 15.89
N SER A 410 7.03 0.09 16.89
CA SER A 410 7.56 0.14 18.24
C SER A 410 6.94 -0.92 19.14
N SER A 411 7.79 -1.67 19.85
CA SER A 411 7.39 -2.60 20.90
C SER A 411 6.69 -1.95 22.09
N VAL A 412 6.75 -0.65 22.19
CA VAL A 412 6.12 0.10 23.30
C VAL A 412 4.61 0.02 23.24
N THR A 413 4.05 -0.04 22.05
CA THR A 413 2.63 -0.30 21.80
C THR A 413 2.35 -1.79 21.60
N SER A 414 2.92 -2.61 22.36
CA SER A 414 3.11 -4.07 22.33
C SER A 414 1.98 -4.94 21.75
N THR A 415 0.81 -4.38 21.53
CA THR A 415 -0.35 -5.09 20.98
C THR A 415 -0.49 -4.88 19.49
N GLN A 416 0.27 -3.95 18.90
CA GLN A 416 0.17 -3.54 17.50
C GLN A 416 1.51 -3.58 16.76
N SER A 417 2.57 -4.10 17.39
CA SER A 417 3.89 -4.14 16.77
C SER A 417 4.03 -5.27 15.75
N GLY A 418 4.51 -4.95 14.57
CA GLY A 418 4.90 -5.93 13.56
C GLY A 418 6.20 -6.67 13.87
N GLU A 419 6.87 -6.35 14.98
CA GLU A 419 8.16 -6.94 15.36
C GLU A 419 8.16 -8.47 15.35
N ALA A 420 7.03 -9.11 15.68
CA ALA A 420 6.90 -10.56 15.63
C ALA A 420 7.15 -11.17 14.25
N MET A 421 6.91 -10.43 13.18
CA MET A 421 7.15 -10.88 11.78
C MET A 421 8.64 -10.88 11.40
N ARG A 422 9.53 -10.35 12.24
CA ARG A 422 11.00 -10.42 12.03
C ARG A 422 11.52 -11.86 11.92
N ILE A 423 10.77 -12.84 12.45
CA ILE A 423 11.13 -14.26 12.31
C ILE A 423 11.27 -14.70 10.86
N TYR A 424 10.57 -14.05 9.93
CA TYR A 424 10.66 -14.35 8.51
C TYR A 424 11.92 -13.77 7.84
N ALA A 425 12.58 -12.76 8.43
CA ALA A 425 13.69 -12.08 7.79
C ALA A 425 14.80 -13.01 7.27
N PRO A 426 15.27 -14.03 8.02
CA PRO A 426 16.27 -14.98 7.49
C PRO A 426 15.77 -15.83 6.33
N LEU A 427 14.47 -16.16 6.29
CA LEU A 427 13.89 -16.91 5.15
C LEU A 427 13.81 -16.03 3.91
N LEU A 428 13.42 -14.77 4.08
CA LEU A 428 13.33 -13.83 2.96
C LEU A 428 14.70 -13.67 2.26
N GLU A 429 15.75 -13.54 3.04
CA GLU A 429 17.13 -13.44 2.55
C GLU A 429 17.60 -14.75 1.94
N GLN A 430 17.41 -15.88 2.65
CA GLN A 430 17.77 -17.22 2.16
C GLN A 430 17.15 -17.52 0.79
N TYR A 431 15.90 -17.10 0.57
CA TYR A 431 15.21 -17.34 -0.70
C TYR A 431 15.29 -16.15 -1.65
N ARG A 432 16.18 -15.16 -1.38
CA ARG A 432 16.43 -14.02 -2.27
C ARG A 432 15.13 -13.30 -2.67
N VAL A 433 14.31 -12.96 -1.67
CA VAL A 433 13.12 -12.15 -1.87
C VAL A 433 13.53 -10.75 -2.29
N ALA A 434 13.03 -10.26 -3.41
CA ALA A 434 13.43 -8.96 -3.95
C ALA A 434 12.83 -7.81 -3.14
N ALA A 435 11.55 -7.93 -2.75
CA ALA A 435 10.90 -6.93 -1.91
C ALA A 435 9.79 -7.54 -1.04
N VAL A 436 9.56 -6.88 0.11
CA VAL A 436 8.44 -7.13 1.02
C VAL A 436 7.58 -5.89 1.10
N PHE A 437 6.27 -6.06 0.99
CA PHE A 437 5.30 -4.99 1.08
C PHE A 437 4.47 -5.13 2.35
N CYS A 438 4.42 -4.06 3.13
CA CYS A 438 3.68 -3.97 4.40
C CYS A 438 2.92 -2.65 4.47
N GLY A 439 2.09 -2.53 5.51
CA GLY A 439 1.42 -1.30 5.89
C GLY A 439 1.44 -1.12 7.41
N HIS A 440 0.27 -0.77 7.99
CA HIS A 440 0.03 -0.74 9.41
C HIS A 440 0.61 0.45 10.18
N SER A 441 1.83 0.90 9.87
CA SER A 441 2.39 2.09 10.54
C SER A 441 1.90 3.41 9.94
N GLU A 442 1.11 3.34 8.87
CA GLU A 442 0.50 4.49 8.17
C GLU A 442 1.57 5.54 7.78
N VAL A 443 2.69 5.04 7.28
CA VAL A 443 3.83 5.84 6.82
C VAL A 443 4.24 5.40 5.42
N ALA A 444 5.03 6.21 4.75
CA ALA A 444 5.82 5.78 3.60
C ALA A 444 7.28 5.64 4.06
N GLU A 445 7.74 4.41 4.22
CA GLU A 445 9.08 4.10 4.72
C GLU A 445 9.70 2.96 3.90
N GLN A 446 11.01 3.05 3.69
CA GLN A 446 11.81 2.03 3.05
C GLN A 446 12.90 1.53 4.00
N SER A 447 13.06 0.23 4.06
CA SER A 447 14.14 -0.44 4.79
C SER A 447 14.89 -1.37 3.86
N TRP A 448 16.15 -1.62 4.18
CA TRP A 448 16.97 -2.62 3.51
C TRP A 448 17.76 -3.39 4.56
N PHE A 449 17.69 -4.71 4.54
CA PHE A 449 18.45 -5.55 5.46
C PHE A 449 19.20 -6.63 4.72
N ASP A 450 20.45 -6.82 5.12
CA ASP A 450 21.40 -7.83 4.66
C ASP A 450 21.99 -8.46 5.92
N LEU A 451 21.44 -9.60 6.35
CA LEU A 451 21.73 -10.20 7.65
C LEU A 451 23.05 -10.98 7.64
N ASP A 452 23.44 -11.52 6.49
CA ASP A 452 24.66 -12.30 6.33
C ASP A 452 25.83 -11.50 5.76
N GLY A 453 25.58 -10.28 5.28
CA GLY A 453 26.60 -9.35 4.78
C GLY A 453 27.16 -9.73 3.41
N ASP A 454 26.44 -10.50 2.61
CA ASP A 454 26.91 -10.91 1.27
C ASP A 454 26.64 -9.86 0.17
N GLY A 455 26.04 -8.72 0.54
CA GLY A 455 25.69 -7.61 -0.35
C GLY A 455 24.39 -7.85 -1.12
N TYR A 456 23.68 -8.95 -0.85
CA TYR A 456 22.30 -9.14 -1.22
C TYR A 456 21.41 -8.83 -0.02
N GLY A 457 20.54 -7.84 -0.15
CA GLY A 457 19.61 -7.50 0.92
C GLY A 457 18.17 -7.51 0.42
N VAL A 458 17.26 -7.61 1.36
CA VAL A 458 15.82 -7.57 1.11
C VAL A 458 15.33 -6.13 1.29
N HIS A 459 14.62 -5.61 0.31
CA HIS A 459 13.94 -4.33 0.40
C HIS A 459 12.58 -4.51 1.05
N LEU A 460 12.31 -3.73 2.09
CA LEU A 460 11.01 -3.71 2.76
C LEU A 460 10.40 -2.32 2.63
N TRP A 461 9.14 -2.30 2.22
CA TRP A 461 8.38 -1.07 2.02
C TRP A 461 7.15 -1.07 2.92
N ASP A 462 7.05 -0.06 3.78
CA ASP A 462 5.80 0.31 4.43
C ASP A 462 5.09 1.30 3.50
N VAL A 463 3.95 0.87 2.96
CA VAL A 463 3.15 1.62 1.97
C VAL A 463 1.82 2.06 2.57
N GLY A 464 1.77 2.24 3.88
CA GLY A 464 0.57 2.54 4.66
C GLY A 464 0.02 3.97 4.49
N ALA A 465 0.39 4.68 3.45
CA ALA A 465 -0.04 6.06 3.22
C ALA A 465 -1.13 6.18 2.14
N ALA A 466 -2.00 5.19 1.96
CA ALA A 466 -2.99 5.20 0.89
C ALA A 466 -4.20 6.10 1.15
N GLY A 467 -4.85 5.92 2.30
CA GLY A 467 -6.10 6.61 2.64
C GLY A 467 -6.21 7.01 4.11
N ASP A 468 -5.74 6.19 5.03
CA ASP A 468 -5.67 6.50 6.47
C ASP A 468 -4.25 6.88 6.94
N GLY A 469 -3.29 6.91 6.06
CA GLY A 469 -1.90 7.21 6.38
C GLY A 469 -1.63 8.66 6.77
N LEU A 470 -0.38 9.02 6.77
CA LEU A 470 0.22 10.31 7.12
C LEU A 470 0.59 10.43 8.60
N ARG A 471 0.82 9.32 9.28
CA ARG A 471 1.52 9.35 10.57
C ARG A 471 3.00 9.67 10.37
N GLY A 472 3.64 10.13 11.44
CA GLY A 472 5.07 10.46 11.45
C GLY A 472 5.92 9.30 11.88
N VAL A 473 7.21 9.44 11.61
CA VAL A 473 8.23 8.61 12.25
C VAL A 473 8.28 8.99 13.72
N GLU A 474 8.13 7.99 14.58
CA GLU A 474 8.20 8.13 16.02
C GLU A 474 9.37 7.28 16.53
N ASP A 475 10.37 7.93 17.10
CA ASP A 475 11.33 7.16 17.88
C ASP A 475 10.61 6.58 19.10
N ALA A 476 10.63 5.26 19.23
CA ALA A 476 9.96 4.57 20.31
C ALA A 476 10.45 5.06 21.67
N VAL A 477 9.59 5.75 22.38
CA VAL A 477 9.83 6.22 23.73
C VAL A 477 8.85 5.54 24.67
N GLY A 478 9.29 4.55 25.44
CA GLY A 478 8.42 3.92 26.45
C GLY A 478 8.94 2.62 27.02
N GLN A 479 8.15 2.01 27.92
CA GLN A 479 8.54 0.75 28.56
C GLN A 479 8.14 -0.44 27.69
N GLU A 480 9.10 -1.30 27.43
CA GLU A 480 8.89 -2.54 26.71
C GLU A 480 7.97 -3.48 27.49
N SER A 481 7.10 -4.19 26.78
CA SER A 481 6.30 -5.23 27.43
C SER A 481 7.17 -6.44 27.80
N ALA A 482 6.83 -7.09 28.91
CA ALA A 482 7.54 -8.31 29.33
C ALA A 482 7.48 -9.42 28.26
N ALA A 483 6.41 -9.47 27.47
CA ALA A 483 6.26 -10.44 26.38
C ALA A 483 7.26 -10.19 25.23
N ILE A 484 7.51 -8.94 24.87
CA ILE A 484 8.49 -8.57 23.84
C ILE A 484 9.92 -8.82 24.32
N VAL A 485 10.21 -8.50 25.61
CA VAL A 485 11.52 -8.82 26.19
C VAL A 485 11.77 -10.34 26.19
N ALA A 486 10.77 -11.12 26.56
CA ALA A 486 10.85 -12.59 26.51
C ALA A 486 11.09 -13.10 25.07
N TRP A 487 10.41 -12.52 24.10
CA TRP A 487 10.60 -12.87 22.69
C TRP A 487 12.02 -12.55 22.19
N ARG A 488 12.58 -11.38 22.51
CA ARG A 488 13.95 -11.01 22.12
C ARG A 488 15.00 -11.92 22.72
N THR A 489 14.77 -12.40 23.92
CA THR A 489 15.69 -13.32 24.60
C THR A 489 15.46 -14.79 24.24
N ASN A 490 14.45 -15.09 23.42
CA ASN A 490 14.18 -16.43 22.93
C ASN A 490 15.31 -16.86 21.99
N PRO A 491 15.95 -18.03 22.20
CA PRO A 491 17.03 -18.51 21.32
C PRO A 491 16.58 -18.82 19.89
N LEU A 492 15.27 -18.90 19.63
CA LEU A 492 14.71 -19.03 18.28
C LEU A 492 14.51 -17.68 17.59
N ASN A 493 14.71 -16.55 18.27
CA ASN A 493 14.69 -15.25 17.65
C ASN A 493 16.01 -15.03 16.89
N PRO A 494 16.00 -15.04 15.56
CA PRO A 494 17.23 -14.94 14.76
C PRO A 494 17.91 -13.56 14.86
N LEU A 495 17.19 -12.52 15.29
CA LEU A 495 17.68 -11.14 15.34
C LEU A 495 18.23 -10.74 16.71
N GLY A 496 18.18 -11.66 17.70
CA GLY A 496 18.82 -11.45 19.00
C GLY A 496 18.20 -10.34 19.88
N ALA A 497 18.92 -9.97 20.93
CA ALA A 497 18.43 -9.07 21.97
C ALA A 497 18.59 -7.56 21.65
N ALA A 498 19.30 -7.21 20.58
CA ALA A 498 19.48 -5.82 20.21
C ALA A 498 18.18 -5.28 19.60
N TRP A 499 17.56 -4.33 20.30
CA TRP A 499 16.33 -3.71 19.84
C TRP A 499 16.57 -2.30 19.29
N SER A 500 15.99 -2.08 18.13
CA SER A 500 15.73 -0.76 17.57
C SER A 500 14.41 -0.87 16.80
N PRO A 501 13.58 0.17 16.75
CA PRO A 501 12.34 0.17 15.99
C PRO A 501 12.60 -0.22 14.53
N ASN A 502 13.59 0.41 13.92
CA ASN A 502 14.02 0.08 12.57
C ASN A 502 15.52 0.39 12.40
N PRO A 503 16.39 -0.59 12.66
CA PRO A 503 17.83 -0.41 12.44
C PRO A 503 18.22 -0.44 10.96
N TYR A 504 17.27 -0.77 10.08
CA TYR A 504 17.46 -0.97 8.64
C TYR A 504 16.77 0.11 7.79
N SER A 505 16.22 1.16 8.43
CA SER A 505 15.59 2.26 7.71
C SER A 505 16.62 2.99 6.84
N VAL A 506 16.34 3.08 5.55
CA VAL A 506 17.18 3.81 4.59
C VAL A 506 16.51 5.08 4.11
N TRP A 507 15.18 5.15 4.18
CA TRP A 507 14.41 6.31 3.78
C TRP A 507 13.04 6.32 4.49
N SER A 508 12.54 7.51 4.78
CA SER A 508 11.14 7.73 5.17
C SER A 508 10.68 9.11 4.68
N ALA A 509 9.44 9.22 4.28
CA ALA A 509 8.88 10.50 3.81
C ALA A 509 9.05 11.62 4.84
N ASP A 510 8.85 11.30 6.12
CA ASP A 510 8.95 12.28 7.22
C ASP A 510 10.39 12.74 7.52
N GLY A 511 11.37 11.88 7.31
CA GLY A 511 12.78 12.15 7.62
C GLY A 511 13.57 12.67 6.43
N SER A 512 13.24 12.22 5.24
CA SER A 512 14.05 12.45 4.03
C SER A 512 13.49 13.51 3.10
N GLU A 513 12.20 13.87 3.27
CA GLU A 513 11.50 14.83 2.40
C GLU A 513 11.02 16.04 3.24
N PRO A 514 11.92 16.94 3.67
CA PRO A 514 11.53 18.09 4.49
C PRO A 514 10.60 19.02 3.69
N GLU A 515 9.54 19.48 4.36
CA GLU A 515 8.62 20.45 3.76
C GLU A 515 9.34 21.77 3.44
N THR A 516 9.17 22.25 2.24
CA THR A 516 9.61 23.58 1.81
C THR A 516 8.42 24.49 1.60
N TRP A 517 8.51 25.73 2.11
CA TRP A 517 7.39 26.67 2.12
C TRP A 517 7.78 28.07 1.65
N GLU A 518 6.90 28.72 0.91
CA GLU A 518 6.91 30.15 0.63
C GLU A 518 5.70 30.80 1.33
N GLY A 519 5.93 31.46 2.46
CA GLY A 519 4.84 31.96 3.29
C GLY A 519 3.88 30.84 3.74
N ASN A 520 2.65 30.84 3.25
CA ASN A 520 1.65 29.80 3.50
C ASN A 520 1.52 28.78 2.36
N ARG A 521 2.35 28.87 1.36
CA ARG A 521 2.33 27.96 0.21
C ARG A 521 3.34 26.84 0.42
N LEU A 522 2.87 25.61 0.36
CA LEU A 522 3.73 24.41 0.33
C LEU A 522 4.31 24.28 -1.07
N LEU A 523 5.64 24.28 -1.17
CA LEU A 523 6.35 24.16 -2.44
C LEU A 523 6.77 22.73 -2.74
N GLY A 524 7.16 21.96 -1.73
CA GLY A 524 7.62 20.59 -1.89
C GLY A 524 7.84 19.88 -0.55
N GLY A 525 8.17 18.60 -0.64
CA GLY A 525 8.45 17.76 0.51
C GLY A 525 7.24 17.46 1.39
N GLY A 526 7.48 16.75 2.51
CA GLY A 526 6.46 16.37 3.47
C GLY A 526 5.83 15.02 3.19
N LYS A 527 4.83 14.67 4.01
CA LYS A 527 4.07 13.42 3.92
C LYS A 527 2.78 13.65 3.17
N HIS A 528 2.51 12.80 2.20
CA HIS A 528 1.32 12.89 1.36
C HIS A 528 0.76 11.49 1.10
N TYR A 529 -0.53 11.42 0.73
CA TYR A 529 -1.12 10.19 0.24
C TYR A 529 -0.40 9.74 -1.02
N GLY A 530 -0.22 8.43 -1.17
CA GLY A 530 0.56 7.91 -2.26
C GLY A 530 0.54 6.39 -2.37
N PHE A 531 1.32 5.89 -3.31
CA PHE A 531 1.47 4.47 -3.60
C PHE A 531 2.89 4.17 -4.06
N LEU A 532 3.27 2.90 -3.96
CA LEU A 532 4.50 2.39 -4.55
C LEU A 532 4.19 1.82 -5.94
N GLU A 533 4.92 2.24 -6.95
CA GLU A 533 4.93 1.63 -8.28
C GLU A 533 6.12 0.69 -8.40
N VAL A 534 5.87 -0.51 -8.91
CA VAL A 534 6.88 -1.53 -9.14
C VAL A 534 6.84 -1.92 -10.61
N ASP A 535 7.90 -1.61 -11.34
CA ASP A 535 8.07 -2.02 -12.72
C ASP A 535 9.03 -3.21 -12.81
N VAL A 536 8.66 -4.22 -13.57
CA VAL A 536 9.48 -5.42 -13.83
C VAL A 536 9.64 -5.60 -15.33
N ALA A 537 10.87 -5.52 -15.81
CA ALA A 537 11.19 -5.66 -17.23
C ALA A 537 12.25 -6.73 -17.46
N SER A 538 12.12 -7.51 -18.53
CA SER A 538 13.19 -8.36 -19.03
C SER A 538 14.28 -7.50 -19.68
N VAL A 539 15.53 -7.67 -19.26
CA VAL A 539 16.68 -7.02 -19.90
C VAL A 539 17.48 -8.01 -20.78
N GLY A 540 16.89 -9.17 -21.03
CA GLY A 540 17.46 -10.23 -21.87
C GLY A 540 18.37 -11.18 -21.11
N LYS A 541 18.66 -12.33 -21.75
CA LYS A 541 19.54 -13.41 -21.20
C LYS A 541 19.09 -13.97 -19.84
N GLY A 542 17.79 -13.92 -19.54
CA GLY A 542 17.25 -14.38 -18.26
C GLY A 542 17.49 -13.41 -17.09
N ALA A 543 17.90 -12.17 -17.38
CA ALA A 543 18.02 -11.11 -16.40
C ALA A 543 16.82 -10.17 -16.46
N PHE A 544 16.55 -9.56 -15.32
CA PHE A 544 15.44 -8.64 -15.12
C PHE A 544 15.94 -7.31 -14.52
N ARG A 545 15.19 -6.26 -14.76
CA ARG A 545 15.26 -5.00 -14.07
C ARG A 545 13.97 -4.81 -13.28
N VAL A 546 14.11 -4.59 -11.99
CA VAL A 546 12.99 -4.26 -11.07
C VAL A 546 13.20 -2.85 -10.57
N GLU A 547 12.22 -2.00 -10.79
CA GLU A 547 12.23 -0.62 -10.33
C GLU A 547 11.11 -0.40 -9.32
N LEU A 548 11.44 0.16 -8.16
CA LEU A 548 10.49 0.48 -7.09
C LEU A 548 10.54 1.98 -6.84
N GLN A 549 9.41 2.67 -6.96
CA GLN A 549 9.33 4.12 -6.84
C GLN A 549 8.05 4.55 -6.13
N ASN A 550 8.18 5.30 -5.04
CA ASN A 550 7.02 5.96 -4.43
C ASN A 550 6.57 7.17 -5.26
N TRP A 551 5.25 7.23 -5.43
CA TRP A 551 4.54 8.37 -5.97
C TRP A 551 3.61 8.93 -4.89
N HIS A 552 3.47 10.24 -4.86
CA HIS A 552 2.57 10.90 -3.91
C HIS A 552 1.71 11.97 -4.57
N VAL A 553 0.52 12.12 -4.05
CA VAL A 553 -0.45 13.14 -4.45
C VAL A 553 -0.15 14.41 -3.67
N PHE A 554 0.54 15.34 -4.31
CA PHE A 554 0.97 16.59 -3.71
C PHE A 554 -0.14 17.65 -3.82
N PRO A 555 -0.66 18.21 -2.70
CA PRO A 555 -1.70 19.21 -2.74
C PRO A 555 -1.13 20.58 -3.10
N LEU A 556 -1.64 21.20 -4.14
CA LEU A 556 -1.35 22.57 -4.49
C LEU A 556 -2.26 23.49 -3.69
N ASN A 557 -1.69 24.46 -2.97
CA ASN A 557 -2.48 25.41 -2.19
C ASN A 557 -2.27 26.87 -2.61
N ALA A 558 -3.28 27.69 -2.38
CA ALA A 558 -3.28 29.10 -2.80
C ALA A 558 -2.28 30.00 -2.04
N GLY A 559 -1.76 29.53 -0.90
CA GLY A 559 -0.92 30.34 -0.01
C GLY A 559 -1.71 31.34 0.85
N ASP A 560 -3.03 31.21 0.89
CA ASP A 560 -3.92 31.99 1.74
C ASP A 560 -3.88 31.53 3.21
N ALA A 561 -4.57 32.26 4.10
CA ALA A 561 -4.61 31.94 5.52
C ALA A 561 -5.38 30.63 5.82
N ASP A 562 -6.27 30.24 4.95
CA ASP A 562 -7.11 29.04 5.08
C ASP A 562 -6.49 27.80 4.44
N PHE A 563 -5.37 27.96 3.71
CA PHE A 563 -4.69 26.90 2.98
C PHE A 563 -5.56 26.20 1.94
N THR A 564 -6.35 26.99 1.23
CA THR A 564 -7.25 26.52 0.19
C THR A 564 -6.48 25.68 -0.83
N VAL A 565 -6.89 24.43 -0.98
CA VAL A 565 -6.34 23.53 -2.02
C VAL A 565 -6.91 23.94 -3.37
N THR A 566 -6.02 24.16 -4.35
CA THR A 566 -6.35 24.62 -5.69
C THR A 566 -6.22 23.53 -6.75
N GLY A 567 -5.64 22.39 -6.38
CA GLY A 567 -5.42 21.24 -7.25
C GLY A 567 -4.44 20.26 -6.62
N TYR A 568 -4.06 19.26 -7.39
CA TYR A 568 -3.12 18.21 -6.99
C TYR A 568 -2.12 17.97 -8.10
N GLU A 569 -0.94 17.49 -7.72
CA GLU A 569 0.13 17.13 -8.63
C GLU A 569 0.71 15.78 -8.20
N LEU A 570 0.96 14.89 -9.15
CA LEU A 570 1.63 13.63 -8.87
C LEU A 570 3.14 13.85 -8.90
N ARG A 571 3.81 13.57 -7.78
CA ARG A 571 5.25 13.73 -7.62
C ARG A 571 5.90 12.42 -7.18
N ARG A 572 7.19 12.27 -7.46
CA ARG A 572 8.03 11.19 -6.96
C ARG A 572 8.73 11.62 -5.68
N TYR A 573 8.95 10.66 -4.78
CA TYR A 573 9.94 10.80 -3.73
C TYR A 573 11.34 10.40 -4.24
N ASP A 574 12.39 10.92 -3.61
CA ASP A 574 13.78 10.55 -3.93
C ASP A 574 14.19 9.27 -3.19
N ASN A 575 13.46 8.18 -3.47
CA ASN A 575 13.69 6.87 -2.86
C ASN A 575 13.59 5.71 -3.87
N ARG A 576 13.88 6.01 -5.11
CA ARG A 576 13.87 5.01 -6.18
C ARG A 576 14.91 3.92 -5.91
N VAL A 577 14.49 2.67 -6.05
CA VAL A 577 15.37 1.50 -6.04
C VAL A 577 15.31 0.82 -7.38
N VAL A 578 16.47 0.50 -7.92
CA VAL A 578 16.62 -0.27 -9.15
C VAL A 578 17.44 -1.51 -8.85
N LEU A 579 16.88 -2.67 -9.15
CA LEU A 579 17.55 -3.96 -9.02
C LEU A 579 17.74 -4.56 -10.42
N GLU A 580 18.93 -5.08 -10.71
CA GLU A 580 19.17 -5.82 -11.95
C GLU A 580 19.89 -7.14 -11.68
N GLY A 581 19.59 -8.15 -12.52
CA GLY A 581 20.22 -9.45 -12.45
C GLY A 581 19.28 -10.58 -12.83
N PRO A 582 19.73 -11.82 -12.73
CA PRO A 582 18.83 -12.97 -12.80
C PRO A 582 17.85 -12.94 -11.62
N ALA A 583 16.71 -13.60 -11.76
CA ALA A 583 15.64 -13.54 -10.74
C ALA A 583 16.09 -14.01 -9.33
N ASP A 584 17.15 -14.81 -9.26
CA ASP A 584 17.73 -15.32 -8.02
C ASP A 584 18.93 -14.52 -7.50
N ASP A 585 19.33 -13.48 -8.20
CA ASP A 585 20.41 -12.58 -7.78
C ASP A 585 20.19 -11.16 -8.32
N LEU A 586 19.05 -10.58 -7.97
CA LEU A 586 18.72 -9.20 -8.24
C LEU A 586 19.49 -8.30 -7.27
N ARG A 587 20.38 -7.45 -7.78
CA ARG A 587 21.21 -6.58 -6.97
C ARG A 587 20.92 -5.11 -7.25
N PRO A 588 21.04 -4.24 -6.24
CA PRO A 588 20.93 -2.81 -6.45
C PRO A 588 21.91 -2.33 -7.54
N VAL A 589 21.40 -1.54 -8.45
CA VAL A 589 22.20 -0.86 -9.46
C VAL A 589 22.38 0.57 -9.01
N ASP A 590 23.63 0.97 -8.86
CA ASP A 590 23.93 2.39 -8.65
C ASP A 590 23.81 3.12 -9.99
N GLU A 591 22.66 3.68 -10.26
CA GLU A 591 22.42 4.54 -11.44
C GLU A 591 22.99 5.95 -11.25
N GLY A 592 23.71 6.15 -10.16
CA GLY A 592 24.11 7.46 -9.71
C GLY A 592 22.96 8.23 -9.03
N PRO A 593 23.23 9.38 -8.49
CA PRO A 593 22.22 10.20 -7.86
C PRO A 593 21.17 10.62 -8.89
N THR A 594 19.90 10.56 -8.49
CA THR A 594 18.83 11.11 -9.32
C THR A 594 19.08 12.58 -9.60
N CYS A 595 18.62 13.07 -10.74
CA CYS A 595 18.80 14.50 -11.08
C CYS A 595 18.23 15.40 -9.95
N MET A 596 17.15 15.00 -9.29
CA MET A 596 16.58 15.74 -8.15
C MET A 596 17.52 15.87 -6.94
N ARG A 597 18.45 14.91 -6.75
CA ARG A 597 19.45 14.98 -5.68
C ARG A 597 20.65 15.86 -6.01
N ILE A 598 20.84 16.12 -7.28
CA ILE A 598 21.99 16.88 -7.80
C ILE A 598 21.56 18.30 -8.23
N ASP A 599 20.30 18.51 -8.51
CA ASP A 599 19.64 19.81 -8.72
C ASP A 599 19.34 20.40 -7.33
N LEU A 600 20.37 20.97 -6.73
CA LEU A 600 20.34 21.39 -5.33
C LEU A 600 19.60 22.71 -5.12
N ASP A 601 19.47 23.53 -6.16
CA ASP A 601 18.69 24.77 -6.13
C ASP A 601 17.28 24.59 -6.69
N GLN A 602 16.96 23.37 -7.18
CA GLN A 602 15.65 22.94 -7.68
C GLN A 602 15.12 23.77 -8.85
N ASP A 603 16.03 24.26 -9.69
CA ASP A 603 15.68 25.03 -10.89
C ASP A 603 15.39 24.14 -12.13
N GLY A 604 15.47 22.82 -11.98
CA GLY A 604 15.24 21.82 -13.02
C GLY A 604 16.48 21.59 -13.92
N GLN A 605 17.65 22.08 -13.55
CA GLN A 605 18.89 21.89 -14.29
C GLN A 605 20.08 21.76 -13.34
N VAL A 606 21.02 20.88 -13.65
CA VAL A 606 22.25 20.74 -12.88
C VAL A 606 23.33 21.68 -13.46
N LEU A 607 23.55 22.80 -12.82
CA LEU A 607 24.43 23.87 -13.29
C LEU A 607 25.36 24.41 -12.20
N GLY A 608 25.91 25.59 -12.43
CA GLY A 608 26.86 26.21 -11.51
C GLY A 608 26.28 26.63 -10.16
N ASN A 609 24.96 26.85 -10.09
CA ASN A 609 24.27 27.18 -8.85
C ASN A 609 24.27 26.00 -7.88
N ASP A 610 24.08 24.79 -8.40
CA ASP A 610 24.10 23.55 -7.60
C ASP A 610 25.47 23.32 -6.99
N ILE A 611 26.53 23.57 -7.76
CA ILE A 611 27.91 23.55 -7.21
C ILE A 611 28.06 24.56 -6.08
N ALA A 612 27.47 25.74 -6.20
CA ALA A 612 27.53 26.74 -5.16
C ALA A 612 26.78 26.31 -3.89
N VAL A 613 25.62 25.67 -4.03
CA VAL A 613 24.86 25.10 -2.89
C VAL A 613 25.65 23.98 -2.22
N LEU A 614 26.24 23.05 -2.99
CA LEU A 614 27.07 21.97 -2.47
C LEU A 614 28.27 22.53 -1.68
N LEU A 615 29.00 23.46 -2.27
CA LEU A 615 30.18 24.06 -1.61
C LEU A 615 29.84 24.87 -0.36
N ALA A 616 28.61 25.43 -0.30
CA ALA A 616 28.12 26.12 0.89
C ALA A 616 27.81 25.16 2.06
N SER A 617 27.55 23.89 1.75
CA SER A 617 27.21 22.81 2.69
C SER A 617 28.41 21.92 3.05
N TRP A 618 29.62 22.26 2.59
CA TRP A 618 30.83 21.43 2.70
C TRP A 618 31.22 21.10 4.12
N GLY A 619 31.42 19.81 4.42
CA GLY A 619 31.89 19.28 5.72
C GLY A 619 30.93 18.26 6.32
N ALA A 620 31.22 17.84 7.55
CA ALA A 620 30.42 16.86 8.26
C ALA A 620 28.99 17.34 8.50
N CYS A 621 28.02 16.48 8.24
CA CYS A 621 26.62 16.76 8.49
C CYS A 621 26.31 16.87 9.98
N PRO A 622 25.45 17.81 10.41
CA PRO A 622 25.02 17.89 11.80
C PRO A 622 24.24 16.64 12.20
N ALA A 623 24.15 16.37 13.51
CA ALA A 623 23.32 15.30 14.03
C ALA A 623 21.85 15.49 13.58
N GLY A 624 21.42 14.73 12.60
CA GLY A 624 20.13 14.89 11.92
C GLY A 624 20.24 14.90 10.40
N GLY A 625 21.46 14.79 9.87
CA GLY A 625 21.76 14.73 8.43
C GLY A 625 22.00 16.09 7.79
N CYS A 626 22.59 16.10 6.61
CA CYS A 626 22.69 17.28 5.76
C CYS A 626 21.39 17.50 5.00
N VAL A 627 20.90 18.72 5.02
CA VAL A 627 19.67 19.08 4.30
C VAL A 627 19.89 19.13 2.79
N LEU A 628 21.09 19.51 2.34
CA LEU A 628 21.46 19.61 0.94
C LEU A 628 22.95 19.28 0.78
N GLY A 629 23.31 18.66 -0.33
CA GLY A 629 24.70 18.48 -0.75
C GLY A 629 25.35 17.14 -0.44
N ASP A 630 24.86 16.37 0.54
CA ASP A 630 25.27 14.98 0.80
C ASP A 630 24.60 14.06 -0.24
N ILE A 631 25.18 14.01 -1.42
CA ILE A 631 24.60 13.35 -2.60
C ILE A 631 24.75 11.83 -2.49
N ASP A 632 25.78 11.32 -1.86
CA ASP A 632 26.00 9.88 -1.69
C ASP A 632 25.53 9.33 -0.33
N ARG A 633 25.08 10.21 0.57
CA ARG A 633 24.51 9.87 1.87
C ARG A 633 25.47 9.16 2.82
N ASP A 634 26.73 9.50 2.74
CA ASP A 634 27.74 8.94 3.64
C ASP A 634 27.89 9.73 4.97
N GLY A 635 27.17 10.85 5.10
CA GLY A 635 27.08 11.67 6.31
C GLY A 635 28.01 12.87 6.31
N ASP A 636 28.67 13.19 5.20
CA ASP A 636 29.34 14.47 5.01
C ASP A 636 29.13 14.98 3.56
N VAL A 637 29.52 16.23 3.34
CA VAL A 637 29.51 16.84 2.00
C VAL A 637 30.94 17.05 1.59
N ASP A 638 31.44 16.27 0.64
CA ASP A 638 32.84 16.25 0.27
C ASP A 638 33.14 16.16 -1.24
N ALA A 639 34.30 15.71 -1.60
CA ALA A 639 34.72 15.57 -2.99
C ALA A 639 33.99 14.46 -3.75
N ALA A 640 33.45 13.47 -3.05
CA ALA A 640 32.65 12.42 -3.68
C ALA A 640 31.32 12.98 -4.19
N ASP A 641 30.65 13.82 -3.37
CA ASP A 641 29.42 14.51 -3.77
C ASP A 641 29.65 15.45 -4.95
N LEU A 642 30.72 16.24 -4.87
CA LEU A 642 31.09 17.13 -5.98
C LEU A 642 31.37 16.34 -7.27
N THR A 643 31.99 15.18 -7.17
CA THR A 643 32.26 14.33 -8.33
C THR A 643 30.96 13.84 -8.96
N ARG A 644 29.98 13.41 -8.13
CA ARG A 644 28.65 12.97 -8.59
C ARG A 644 27.88 14.12 -9.24
N LEU A 645 27.89 15.31 -8.65
CA LEU A 645 27.28 16.49 -9.23
C LEU A 645 27.90 16.85 -10.58
N LEU A 646 29.24 16.85 -10.66
CA LEU A 646 29.95 17.18 -11.90
C LEU A 646 29.71 16.15 -13.01
N ALA A 647 29.48 14.86 -12.66
CA ALA A 647 29.15 13.83 -13.64
C ALA A 647 27.79 14.08 -14.33
N ALA A 648 26.89 14.77 -13.66
CA ALA A 648 25.58 15.14 -14.21
C ALA A 648 25.49 16.60 -14.69
N PHE A 649 26.58 17.34 -14.68
CA PHE A 649 26.58 18.76 -15.04
C PHE A 649 26.06 19.00 -16.45
N GLY A 650 25.08 19.89 -16.57
CA GLY A 650 24.40 20.20 -17.84
C GLY A 650 23.16 19.36 -18.11
N SER A 651 22.83 18.38 -17.26
CA SER A 651 21.59 17.63 -17.38
C SER A 651 20.37 18.47 -16.98
N ARG A 652 19.19 18.06 -17.47
CA ARG A 652 17.90 18.63 -17.06
C ARG A 652 17.15 17.60 -16.21
N CYS A 653 16.56 18.05 -15.11
CA CYS A 653 15.70 17.26 -14.26
C CYS A 653 14.26 17.36 -14.78
N GLY A 654 13.70 16.25 -15.24
CA GLY A 654 12.30 16.23 -15.66
C GLY A 654 12.02 15.59 -17.04
N ASP A 655 13.01 14.92 -17.64
CA ASP A 655 12.78 14.07 -18.82
C ASP A 655 12.57 12.61 -18.41
#